data_25800ae838903bc9b573030509d4495d
#
_entry.id   25800ae838903bc9b573030509d4495d
#
_cell.length_a   1.000
_cell.length_b   1.000
_cell.length_c   1.000
_cell.angle_alpha   90.00
_cell.angle_beta   90.00
_cell.angle_gamma   90.00
#
_symmetry.space_group_name_H-M   'P 1'
#
loop_
_entity.id
_entity.type
_entity.pdbx_description
1 polymer ?
#
loop_
_entity_poly.entity_id
_entity_poly.type
_entity_poly.pdbx_seq_one_letter_code
_entity_poly.pdbx_strand_id
1 'polypeptide(L)'
;MSIEQKINYQLNKYPAVKKVIKRAYQMGMYAISKKIKSEGDITRISPDDKEHEYFFGYYDKSPWDISDRYMLCVKANDTWSDVSPREKADILLIDTQKSESDSSRVKKIAETRAWNVQQSCMLQWLGPDFSSRVLYNDYRDGKYVSVILTLATMEEKVIPAAVYSVSNDGKFALTLDFSRLYELRPGYGYYNVPEKTKGVALPDTTAIWKVDLETGEVIDLLKYTDFANFQPRPEMKEKGAVHKVNHIMISPNGKRFMVLYRWFCGQRKYTRLVTCNVDGTDMYVLSDDDMVSHCFWKNNSAILAFENKKKTGPGYYLMKDKTDKYIHCWPQFSNDGHPSYSPDGKLIVTDSYPDRTRIASINLMDGDERKKKNTTIARVFAPFKYDNDTRCDLHPRWNHAGDKVCFDSVFEGHRGLYVVDVFEKRRRVENVEGGKKPLISIIVPVYNVERYLDRCVQSLISQTYENLEIILVDDGSPDRCPKLCDEYEKKYSNIRVIHKENGGLSSARNAGMAVAKGDYIGFVDSDDWVEPTMYAYLYEILIDYDADISDICCIQTDGNKKIINTDEKINIYSGDDILIRYLERGLSEKKGAPYTVWRKLYKKKVINGELFKEGILNEDICYNYSVMRRAKKVVESNQIFYYYFQNSAGISGGS
;
A
#
# COMPACT_ATOMS: atom_id res chain seq x y z
N MET A 1 21.08 -3.19 30.37
CA MET A 1 21.60 -2.09 29.51
C MET A 1 22.96 -2.49 28.99
N SER A 2 23.15 -2.44 27.65
CA SER A 2 24.49 -2.65 27.09
C SER A 2 25.46 -1.56 27.50
N ILE A 3 26.78 -1.79 27.35
CA ILE A 3 27.82 -0.79 27.64
C ILE A 3 27.56 0.49 26.83
N GLU A 4 27.16 0.36 25.55
CA GLU A 4 26.79 1.49 24.69
C GLU A 4 25.61 2.29 25.25
N GLN A 5 24.59 1.64 25.80
CA GLN A 5 23.45 2.30 26.42
C GLN A 5 23.83 3.08 27.68
N LYS A 6 24.77 2.53 28.51
CA LYS A 6 25.26 3.23 29.67
C LYS A 6 26.09 4.46 29.32
N ILE A 7 26.98 4.34 28.34
CA ILE A 7 27.78 5.46 27.81
C ILE A 7 26.85 6.55 27.23
N ASN A 8 25.90 6.15 26.44
CA ASN A 8 24.94 7.06 25.83
C ASN A 8 24.10 7.82 26.88
N TYR A 9 23.70 7.15 27.96
CA TYR A 9 23.01 7.77 29.09
C TYR A 9 23.84 8.83 29.80
N GLN A 10 25.13 8.57 30.07
CA GLN A 10 26.04 9.54 30.69
C GLN A 10 26.30 10.74 29.76
N LEU A 11 26.47 10.50 28.49
CA LEU A 11 26.72 11.55 27.49
C LEU A 11 25.50 12.46 27.23
N ASN A 12 24.30 12.06 27.66
CA ASN A 12 23.11 12.93 27.58
C ASN A 12 23.25 14.24 28.36
N LYS A 13 24.13 14.24 29.40
CA LYS A 13 24.42 15.44 30.19
C LYS A 13 25.24 16.49 29.41
N TYR A 14 25.89 16.09 28.31
CA TYR A 14 26.78 16.93 27.51
C TYR A 14 26.44 16.79 26.02
N PRO A 15 25.34 17.41 25.53
CA PRO A 15 24.84 17.19 24.15
C PRO A 15 25.84 17.47 23.04
N ALA A 16 26.64 18.54 23.15
CA ALA A 16 27.66 18.89 22.17
C ALA A 16 28.77 17.82 22.10
N VAL A 17 29.27 17.38 23.25
CA VAL A 17 30.29 16.31 23.34
C VAL A 17 29.73 14.99 22.80
N LYS A 18 28.49 14.67 23.17
CA LYS A 18 27.77 13.49 22.67
C LYS A 18 27.72 13.49 21.13
N LYS A 19 27.39 14.64 20.52
CA LYS A 19 27.30 14.80 19.06
C LYS A 19 28.65 14.49 18.37
N VAL A 20 29.75 15.01 18.91
CA VAL A 20 31.10 14.79 18.38
C VAL A 20 31.53 13.33 18.54
N ILE A 21 31.35 12.75 19.74
CA ILE A 21 31.71 11.34 20.00
C ILE A 21 30.88 10.40 19.09
N LYS A 22 29.56 10.62 19.01
CA LYS A 22 28.70 9.85 18.10
C LYS A 22 29.17 9.91 16.65
N ARG A 23 29.58 11.10 16.19
CA ARG A 23 30.07 11.29 14.83
C ARG A 23 31.39 10.56 14.59
N ALA A 24 32.37 10.71 15.48
CA ALA A 24 33.65 10.01 15.39
C ALA A 24 33.46 8.48 15.42
N TYR A 25 32.57 7.98 16.29
CA TYR A 25 32.22 6.56 16.34
C TYR A 25 31.59 6.06 15.05
N GLN A 26 30.64 6.80 14.47
CA GLN A 26 30.02 6.45 13.18
C GLN A 26 31.05 6.44 12.04
N MET A 27 31.95 7.42 11.98
CA MET A 27 33.04 7.46 10.99
C MET A 27 33.98 6.27 11.13
N GLY A 28 34.36 5.91 12.36
CA GLY A 28 35.19 4.74 12.65
C GLY A 28 34.50 3.44 12.24
N MET A 29 33.23 3.26 12.63
CA MET A 29 32.45 2.08 12.26
C MET A 29 32.24 1.98 10.73
N TYR A 30 31.96 3.08 10.08
CA TYR A 30 31.87 3.12 8.62
C TYR A 30 33.20 2.75 7.97
N ALA A 31 34.35 3.23 8.49
CA ALA A 31 35.65 2.94 7.92
C ALA A 31 36.00 1.44 7.91
N ILE A 32 35.60 0.70 8.96
CA ILE A 32 35.89 -0.73 9.12
C ILE A 32 34.77 -1.65 8.62
N SER A 33 33.58 -1.12 8.26
CA SER A 33 32.47 -1.92 7.78
C SER A 33 32.56 -2.23 6.29
N LYS A 34 31.82 -3.28 5.84
CA LYS A 34 31.60 -3.53 4.41
C LYS A 34 30.88 -2.33 3.81
N LYS A 35 31.41 -1.84 2.68
CA LYS A 35 30.80 -0.72 1.97
C LYS A 35 29.56 -1.18 1.22
N ILE A 36 28.41 -0.64 1.59
CA ILE A 36 27.14 -0.85 0.91
C ILE A 36 26.69 0.52 0.42
N LYS A 37 26.48 0.69 -0.89
CA LYS A 37 25.85 1.87 -1.46
C LYS A 37 24.32 1.68 -1.40
N SER A 38 23.86 0.57 -1.97
CA SER A 38 22.45 0.12 -1.93
C SER A 38 22.37 -1.39 -2.08
N GLU A 39 21.33 -1.99 -1.50
CA GLU A 39 20.92 -3.39 -1.69
C GLU A 39 19.41 -3.41 -1.87
N GLY A 40 18.90 -4.27 -2.74
CA GLY A 40 17.50 -4.37 -3.15
C GLY A 40 17.34 -3.97 -4.61
N ASP A 41 16.16 -4.23 -5.16
CA ASP A 41 15.82 -3.83 -6.53
C ASP A 41 15.22 -2.42 -6.52
N ILE A 42 16.12 -1.46 -6.53
CA ILE A 42 15.79 -0.04 -6.34
C ILE A 42 15.84 0.66 -7.69
N THR A 43 14.71 1.20 -8.12
CA THR A 43 14.60 2.03 -9.33
C THR A 43 14.44 3.50 -8.95
N ARG A 44 15.23 4.37 -9.56
CA ARG A 44 15.07 5.82 -9.43
C ARG A 44 13.89 6.29 -10.28
N ILE A 45 12.99 7.07 -9.70
CA ILE A 45 11.82 7.63 -10.39
C ILE A 45 12.05 9.09 -10.75
N SER A 46 12.66 9.86 -9.85
CA SER A 46 12.98 11.26 -10.11
C SER A 46 14.11 11.40 -11.14
N PRO A 47 14.24 12.54 -11.84
CA PRO A 47 15.37 12.81 -12.71
C PRO A 47 16.72 12.61 -12.00
N ASP A 48 17.72 12.10 -12.71
CA ASP A 48 19.12 12.02 -12.25
C ASP A 48 19.91 13.28 -12.63
N ASP A 49 19.39 14.39 -12.19
CA ASP A 49 20.00 15.72 -12.31
C ASP A 49 20.76 16.01 -11.02
N LYS A 50 22.08 16.02 -11.08
CA LYS A 50 22.95 16.20 -9.90
C LYS A 50 22.97 17.61 -9.33
N GLU A 51 22.33 18.55 -10.01
CA GLU A 51 22.25 19.96 -9.59
C GLU A 51 21.08 20.20 -8.63
N HIS A 52 20.10 19.30 -8.62
CA HIS A 52 18.89 19.43 -7.83
C HIS A 52 18.63 18.20 -6.98
N GLU A 53 17.74 18.38 -6.01
CA GLU A 53 17.28 17.33 -5.10
C GLU A 53 15.78 17.09 -5.24
N TYR A 54 15.39 15.83 -5.20
CA TYR A 54 14.05 15.38 -5.49
C TYR A 54 13.50 14.54 -4.33
N PHE A 55 12.28 14.83 -3.88
CA PHE A 55 11.65 14.12 -2.78
C PHE A 55 10.14 14.31 -2.79
N PHE A 56 9.43 13.51 -2.03
CA PHE A 56 7.98 13.70 -1.87
C PHE A 56 7.66 14.27 -0.50
N GLY A 57 8.23 13.74 0.58
CA GLY A 57 8.01 14.22 1.94
C GLY A 57 7.56 13.13 2.90
N TYR A 58 6.44 13.33 3.62
CA TYR A 58 6.09 12.49 4.75
C TYR A 58 5.41 11.18 4.35
N TYR A 59 5.48 10.16 5.22
CA TYR A 59 5.07 8.79 4.95
C TYR A 59 3.54 8.54 4.99
N ASP A 60 2.77 9.49 5.52
CA ASP A 60 1.32 9.38 5.70
C ASP A 60 0.50 9.71 4.46
N LYS A 61 1.16 10.03 3.35
CA LYS A 61 0.56 10.37 2.05
C LYS A 61 1.19 9.56 0.94
N SER A 62 0.43 9.20 -0.09
CA SER A 62 0.98 8.53 -1.27
C SER A 62 1.34 9.53 -2.35
N PRO A 63 2.52 9.41 -2.99
CA PRO A 63 2.87 10.18 -4.17
C PRO A 63 2.11 9.73 -5.42
N TRP A 64 1.61 8.48 -5.47
CA TRP A 64 0.91 7.93 -6.61
C TRP A 64 -0.53 8.42 -6.73
N ASP A 65 -0.97 8.63 -7.95
CA ASP A 65 -2.40 8.71 -8.29
C ASP A 65 -3.06 7.33 -8.16
N ILE A 66 -4.38 7.29 -8.20
CA ILE A 66 -5.14 6.03 -8.05
C ILE A 66 -4.81 4.98 -9.13
N SER A 67 -4.29 5.38 -10.27
CA SER A 67 -3.91 4.48 -11.36
C SER A 67 -2.51 3.89 -11.22
N ASP A 68 -1.73 4.32 -10.22
CA ASP A 68 -0.31 3.99 -10.02
C ASP A 68 0.61 4.39 -11.19
N ARG A 69 0.13 5.26 -12.09
CA ARG A 69 0.87 5.76 -13.23
C ARG A 69 1.59 7.07 -12.94
N TYR A 70 0.90 8.01 -12.33
CA TYR A 70 1.45 9.34 -12.09
C TYR A 70 1.95 9.48 -10.66
N MET A 71 3.12 10.08 -10.51
CA MET A 71 3.71 10.37 -9.20
C MET A 71 3.97 11.86 -9.02
N LEU A 72 3.65 12.37 -7.84
CA LEU A 72 4.01 13.71 -7.40
C LEU A 72 5.43 13.73 -6.82
N CYS A 73 6.16 14.78 -7.10
CA CYS A 73 7.51 14.98 -6.59
C CYS A 73 7.79 16.47 -6.38
N VAL A 74 8.61 16.79 -5.40
CA VAL A 74 9.14 18.15 -5.19
C VAL A 74 10.58 18.20 -5.66
N LYS A 75 10.95 19.25 -6.40
CA LYS A 75 12.32 19.57 -6.82
C LYS A 75 12.79 20.80 -6.06
N ALA A 76 13.96 20.70 -5.43
CA ALA A 76 14.61 21.80 -4.72
C ALA A 76 16.10 21.89 -5.12
N ASN A 77 16.72 23.05 -4.89
CA ASN A 77 18.15 23.21 -5.16
C ASN A 77 18.99 22.49 -4.10
N ASP A 78 18.56 22.53 -2.84
CA ASP A 78 19.31 22.01 -1.70
C ASP A 78 18.37 21.60 -0.56
N THR A 79 18.66 20.42 0.06
CA THR A 79 17.94 19.93 1.25
C THR A 79 18.88 19.59 2.41
N TRP A 80 20.18 19.88 2.31
CA TRP A 80 21.19 19.49 3.31
C TRP A 80 21.89 20.68 3.99
N SER A 81 21.98 21.84 3.37
CA SER A 81 22.68 23.02 3.92
C SER A 81 21.81 23.79 4.93
N ASP A 82 20.51 23.88 4.70
CA ASP A 82 19.56 24.56 5.60
C ASP A 82 18.31 23.67 5.81
N VAL A 83 17.83 23.62 7.04
CA VAL A 83 16.56 22.96 7.42
C VAL A 83 15.32 23.70 6.90
N SER A 84 15.49 24.96 6.52
CA SER A 84 14.42 25.87 6.11
C SER A 84 14.85 26.67 4.88
N PRO A 85 14.95 26.01 3.74
CA PRO A 85 15.36 26.68 2.52
C PRO A 85 14.43 27.84 2.20
N ARG A 86 14.98 28.99 1.87
CA ARG A 86 14.24 30.22 1.57
C ARG A 86 13.80 30.29 0.12
N GLU A 87 14.31 29.39 -0.69
CA GLU A 87 14.03 29.32 -2.12
C GLU A 87 12.71 28.63 -2.41
N LYS A 88 12.15 28.89 -3.57
CA LYS A 88 11.00 28.15 -4.08
C LYS A 88 11.38 26.72 -4.39
N ALA A 89 10.44 25.81 -4.20
CA ALA A 89 10.53 24.46 -4.71
C ALA A 89 9.51 24.24 -5.83
N ASP A 90 9.89 23.48 -6.86
CA ASP A 90 8.99 23.10 -7.94
C ASP A 90 8.19 21.87 -7.58
N ILE A 91 6.92 21.84 -7.94
CA ILE A 91 6.05 20.68 -7.84
C ILE A 91 5.97 20.02 -9.21
N LEU A 92 6.32 18.75 -9.27
CA LEU A 92 6.43 17.98 -10.49
C LEU A 92 5.40 16.84 -10.52
N LEU A 93 4.93 16.56 -11.72
CA LEU A 93 4.16 15.36 -12.08
C LEU A 93 5.03 14.47 -12.95
N ILE A 94 5.22 13.23 -12.56
CA ILE A 94 6.06 12.23 -13.24
C ILE A 94 5.16 11.13 -13.79
N ASP A 95 5.21 10.87 -15.11
CA ASP A 95 4.56 9.73 -15.75
C ASP A 95 5.52 8.53 -15.72
N THR A 96 5.27 7.58 -14.83
CA THR A 96 6.16 6.44 -14.60
C THR A 96 6.17 5.41 -15.73
N GLN A 97 5.19 5.46 -16.65
CA GLN A 97 5.13 4.58 -17.82
C GLN A 97 5.97 5.07 -19.00
N LYS A 98 6.43 6.32 -18.96
CA LYS A 98 7.31 6.89 -19.98
C LYS A 98 8.77 6.60 -19.70
N SER A 99 9.56 6.43 -20.76
CA SER A 99 11.00 6.24 -20.65
C SER A 99 11.70 7.50 -20.11
N GLU A 100 12.88 7.34 -19.51
CA GLU A 100 13.68 8.46 -19.00
C GLU A 100 14.10 9.45 -20.11
N SER A 101 14.21 8.99 -21.35
CA SER A 101 14.54 9.82 -22.51
C SER A 101 13.35 10.64 -23.06
N ASP A 102 12.12 10.36 -22.60
CA ASP A 102 10.94 11.12 -23.03
C ASP A 102 10.87 12.44 -22.24
N SER A 103 11.09 13.56 -22.91
CA SER A 103 11.03 14.90 -22.31
C SER A 103 9.67 15.25 -21.70
N SER A 104 8.60 14.56 -22.09
CA SER A 104 7.27 14.73 -21.53
C SER A 104 6.98 13.84 -20.31
N ARG A 105 7.95 13.04 -19.84
CA ARG A 105 7.83 12.20 -18.65
C ARG A 105 7.67 13.02 -17.38
N VAL A 106 8.35 14.16 -17.29
CA VAL A 106 8.33 15.03 -16.10
C VAL A 106 7.78 16.39 -16.47
N LYS A 107 6.72 16.81 -15.79
CA LYS A 107 6.06 18.11 -16.00
C LYS A 107 6.08 18.92 -14.71
N LYS A 108 6.58 20.14 -14.73
CA LYS A 108 6.33 21.11 -13.65
C LYS A 108 4.86 21.53 -13.70
N ILE A 109 4.14 21.36 -12.58
CA ILE A 109 2.72 21.69 -12.48
C ILE A 109 2.48 22.90 -11.58
N ALA A 110 3.37 23.19 -10.61
CA ALA A 110 3.25 24.32 -9.72
C ALA A 110 4.62 24.63 -9.07
N GLU A 111 4.63 25.65 -8.19
CA GLU A 111 5.75 25.96 -7.31
C GLU A 111 5.23 26.36 -5.93
N THR A 112 6.06 26.23 -4.89
CA THR A 112 5.71 26.61 -3.53
C THR A 112 6.87 27.31 -2.81
N ARG A 113 6.54 28.18 -1.87
CA ARG A 113 7.46 28.76 -0.88
C ARG A 113 7.25 28.24 0.54
N ALA A 114 6.19 27.48 0.79
CA ALA A 114 5.92 26.86 2.09
C ALA A 114 6.28 25.38 2.06
N TRP A 115 7.56 25.07 2.29
CA TRP A 115 8.06 23.71 2.30
C TRP A 115 9.19 23.52 3.33
N ASN A 116 9.45 22.30 3.68
CA ASN A 116 10.56 21.88 4.54
C ASN A 116 11.14 20.53 4.09
N VAL A 117 12.33 20.19 4.60
CA VAL A 117 13.08 19.01 4.17
C VAL A 117 12.51 17.67 4.63
N GLN A 118 11.58 17.64 5.61
CA GLN A 118 11.01 16.41 6.18
C GLN A 118 9.62 16.10 5.65
N GLN A 119 8.77 17.12 5.54
CA GLN A 119 7.35 16.95 5.21
C GLN A 119 6.96 17.61 3.89
N SER A 120 7.93 18.25 3.21
CA SER A 120 7.67 18.98 1.97
C SER A 120 6.63 20.10 2.19
N CYS A 121 5.77 20.35 1.23
CA CYS A 121 4.66 21.29 1.26
C CYS A 121 3.30 20.60 1.53
N MET A 122 3.28 19.48 2.23
CA MET A 122 2.10 18.63 2.43
C MET A 122 1.43 18.21 1.11
N LEU A 123 2.24 18.06 0.07
CA LEU A 123 1.83 17.67 -1.28
C LEU A 123 1.07 16.34 -1.26
N GLN A 124 -0.08 16.28 -1.93
CA GLN A 124 -0.90 15.08 -2.00
C GLN A 124 -1.93 15.13 -3.13
N TRP A 125 -2.34 13.98 -3.61
CA TRP A 125 -3.53 13.81 -4.41
C TRP A 125 -4.77 14.08 -3.58
N LEU A 126 -5.75 14.79 -4.13
CA LEU A 126 -6.98 15.12 -3.44
C LEU A 126 -8.09 14.13 -3.77
N GLY A 127 -8.72 13.58 -2.73
CA GLY A 127 -9.87 12.69 -2.89
C GLY A 127 -11.15 13.40 -3.40
N PRO A 128 -12.18 12.63 -3.74
CA PRO A 128 -12.29 11.18 -3.61
C PRO A 128 -11.63 10.36 -4.73
N ASP A 129 -11.28 10.99 -5.87
CA ASP A 129 -10.79 10.33 -7.07
C ASP A 129 -9.27 10.11 -7.09
N PHE A 130 -8.51 10.85 -6.27
CA PHE A 130 -7.05 10.78 -6.16
C PHE A 130 -6.30 10.79 -7.52
N SER A 131 -6.82 11.53 -8.49
CA SER A 131 -6.26 11.58 -9.85
C SER A 131 -6.39 12.95 -10.54
N SER A 132 -7.47 13.68 -10.33
CA SER A 132 -7.77 14.91 -11.08
C SER A 132 -7.22 16.17 -10.42
N ARG A 133 -7.03 16.15 -9.09
CA ARG A 133 -6.65 17.33 -8.32
C ARG A 133 -5.50 17.04 -7.37
N VAL A 134 -4.64 18.03 -7.23
CA VAL A 134 -3.49 18.03 -6.32
C VAL A 134 -3.65 19.13 -5.29
N LEU A 135 -3.34 18.84 -4.03
CA LEU A 135 -3.32 19.82 -2.97
C LEU A 135 -1.89 19.98 -2.44
N TYR A 136 -1.47 21.22 -2.20
CA TYR A 136 -0.20 21.57 -1.59
C TYR A 136 -0.30 22.88 -0.79
N ASN A 137 0.56 23.06 0.19
CA ASN A 137 0.68 24.33 0.92
C ASN A 137 1.61 25.28 0.19
N ASP A 138 1.32 26.60 0.35
CA ASP A 138 2.13 27.68 -0.18
C ASP A 138 2.15 28.88 0.77
N TYR A 139 3.05 29.82 0.51
CA TYR A 139 3.12 31.11 1.19
C TYR A 139 2.80 32.21 0.19
N ARG A 140 1.67 32.91 0.39
CA ARG A 140 1.16 33.98 -0.47
C ARG A 140 0.72 35.17 0.39
N ASP A 141 1.02 36.36 -0.04
CA ASP A 141 0.56 37.62 0.59
C ASP A 141 0.74 37.68 2.12
N GLY A 142 1.89 37.17 2.59
CA GLY A 142 2.22 37.19 4.02
C GLY A 142 1.56 36.09 4.86
N LYS A 143 0.89 35.11 4.25
CA LYS A 143 0.14 34.05 4.94
C LYS A 143 0.45 32.67 4.36
N TYR A 144 0.28 31.65 5.18
CA TYR A 144 0.23 30.28 4.70
C TYR A 144 -1.16 29.97 4.16
N VAL A 145 -1.21 29.39 2.97
CA VAL A 145 -2.41 28.97 2.25
C VAL A 145 -2.26 27.54 1.80
N SER A 146 -3.35 26.90 1.40
CA SER A 146 -3.31 25.70 0.57
C SER A 146 -3.82 26.01 -0.81
N VAL A 147 -3.31 25.31 -1.81
CA VAL A 147 -3.75 25.44 -3.19
C VAL A 147 -4.27 24.09 -3.64
N ILE A 148 -5.47 24.08 -4.18
CA ILE A 148 -6.04 22.92 -4.90
C ILE A 148 -5.90 23.21 -6.39
N LEU A 149 -5.05 22.43 -7.06
CA LEU A 149 -4.79 22.56 -8.49
C LEU A 149 -5.56 21.47 -9.25
N THR A 150 -6.39 21.85 -10.21
CA THR A 150 -7.06 20.95 -11.13
C THR A 150 -6.15 20.70 -12.34
N LEU A 151 -5.67 19.47 -12.53
CA LEU A 151 -4.62 19.16 -13.52
C LEU A 151 -5.06 19.34 -14.97
N ALA A 152 -6.33 19.10 -15.28
CA ALA A 152 -6.86 19.21 -16.65
C ALA A 152 -6.92 20.67 -17.15
N THR A 153 -7.30 21.60 -16.26
CA THR A 153 -7.47 23.03 -16.61
C THR A 153 -6.33 23.90 -16.12
N MET A 154 -5.49 23.39 -15.20
CA MET A 154 -4.46 24.12 -14.49
C MET A 154 -5.03 25.29 -13.66
N GLU A 155 -6.30 25.22 -13.27
CA GLU A 155 -6.96 26.18 -12.41
C GLU A 155 -6.62 25.94 -10.94
N GLU A 156 -6.31 27.02 -10.24
CA GLU A 156 -6.00 27.00 -8.80
C GLU A 156 -7.19 27.52 -7.98
N LYS A 157 -7.53 26.79 -6.95
CA LYS A 157 -8.39 27.25 -5.85
C LYS A 157 -7.55 27.46 -4.61
N VAL A 158 -7.49 28.68 -4.12
CA VAL A 158 -6.73 29.03 -2.92
C VAL A 158 -7.62 28.92 -1.68
N ILE A 159 -7.16 28.16 -0.69
CA ILE A 159 -7.77 28.00 0.63
C ILE A 159 -6.99 28.85 1.63
N PRO A 160 -7.64 29.67 2.49
CA PRO A 160 -6.94 30.68 3.30
C PRO A 160 -6.21 30.13 4.54
N ALA A 161 -5.87 28.85 4.54
CA ALA A 161 -5.07 28.18 5.56
C ALA A 161 -4.21 27.08 4.95
N ALA A 162 -2.98 26.91 5.43
CA ALA A 162 -2.19 25.70 5.14
C ALA A 162 -2.81 24.49 5.84
N VAL A 163 -2.78 23.31 5.24
CA VAL A 163 -3.38 22.09 5.79
C VAL A 163 -2.32 21.07 6.20
N TYR A 164 -2.67 20.19 7.15
CA TYR A 164 -1.79 19.13 7.60
C TYR A 164 -2.30 17.74 7.20
N SER A 165 -3.54 17.42 7.51
CA SER A 165 -4.18 16.14 7.16
C SER A 165 -5.51 16.41 6.48
N VAL A 166 -5.78 15.73 5.38
CA VAL A 166 -6.98 15.89 4.55
C VAL A 166 -7.85 14.64 4.68
N SER A 167 -9.17 14.82 4.72
CA SER A 167 -10.13 13.70 4.69
C SER A 167 -10.11 12.98 3.34
N ASN A 168 -10.31 11.67 3.36
CA ASN A 168 -10.27 10.84 2.13
C ASN A 168 -11.31 11.26 1.08
N ASP A 169 -12.42 11.88 1.49
CA ASP A 169 -13.43 12.40 0.57
C ASP A 169 -13.08 13.80 -0.01
N GLY A 170 -11.95 14.38 0.43
CA GLY A 170 -11.47 15.67 -0.04
C GLY A 170 -12.31 16.88 0.38
N LYS A 171 -13.18 16.75 1.38
CA LYS A 171 -14.11 17.82 1.78
C LYS A 171 -13.55 18.75 2.84
N PHE A 172 -12.75 18.24 3.76
CA PHE A 172 -12.17 19.04 4.83
C PHE A 172 -10.75 18.58 5.17
N ALA A 173 -10.06 19.47 5.87
CA ALA A 173 -8.73 19.18 6.41
C ALA A 173 -8.64 19.60 7.87
N LEU A 174 -7.67 19.04 8.59
CA LEU A 174 -7.22 19.53 9.88
C LEU A 174 -5.84 20.17 9.73
N THR A 175 -5.60 21.22 10.48
CA THR A 175 -4.35 21.97 10.46
C THR A 175 -3.87 22.37 11.84
N LEU A 176 -2.62 22.81 11.90
CA LEU A 176 -1.93 23.30 13.10
C LEU A 176 -1.16 24.58 12.78
N ASP A 177 -0.56 25.19 13.81
CA ASP A 177 0.33 26.33 13.62
C ASP A 177 1.70 25.88 13.09
N PHE A 178 1.91 26.03 11.78
CA PHE A 178 3.16 25.70 11.11
C PHE A 178 4.33 26.57 11.55
N SER A 179 4.08 27.83 11.96
CA SER A 179 5.12 28.74 12.49
C SER A 179 5.62 28.25 13.85
N ARG A 180 4.69 27.86 14.76
CA ARG A 180 5.05 27.31 16.06
C ARG A 180 5.70 25.93 15.93
N LEU A 181 5.21 25.10 15.01
CA LEU A 181 5.84 23.81 14.73
C LEU A 181 7.30 24.00 14.30
N TYR A 182 7.57 24.97 13.42
CA TYR A 182 8.91 25.33 12.97
C TYR A 182 9.80 25.83 14.11
N GLU A 183 9.32 26.81 14.88
CA GLU A 183 10.09 27.40 16.00
C GLU A 183 10.53 26.34 17.03
N LEU A 184 9.66 25.36 17.30
CA LEU A 184 9.92 24.32 18.31
C LEU A 184 10.55 23.05 17.76
N ARG A 185 10.66 22.91 16.43
CA ARG A 185 11.31 21.78 15.75
C ARG A 185 11.72 22.17 14.33
N PRO A 186 12.89 22.79 14.15
CA PRO A 186 13.43 23.08 12.82
C PRO A 186 13.42 21.85 11.91
N GLY A 187 13.16 22.03 10.62
CA GLY A 187 12.97 20.95 9.65
C GLY A 187 11.52 20.44 9.51
N TYR A 188 10.63 20.88 10.40
CA TYR A 188 9.18 20.69 10.35
C TYR A 188 8.48 22.05 10.43
N GLY A 189 7.30 22.15 9.83
CA GLY A 189 6.62 23.45 9.73
C GLY A 189 7.28 24.39 8.72
N TYR A 190 6.94 25.68 8.79
CA TYR A 190 7.40 26.68 7.82
C TYR A 190 7.89 27.94 8.53
N TYR A 191 8.93 28.58 8.01
CA TYR A 191 9.62 29.73 8.62
C TYR A 191 9.12 31.10 8.11
N ASN A 192 8.34 31.14 7.03
CA ASN A 192 8.00 32.36 6.29
C ASN A 192 7.17 33.36 7.12
N VAL A 193 6.38 32.87 8.09
CA VAL A 193 5.57 33.68 9.00
C VAL A 193 6.13 33.55 10.41
N PRO A 194 6.44 34.67 11.09
CA PRO A 194 6.89 34.64 12.49
C PRO A 194 5.85 34.00 13.41
N GLU A 195 6.33 33.17 14.35
CA GLU A 195 5.48 32.53 15.36
C GLU A 195 4.93 33.58 16.33
N LYS A 196 3.59 33.72 16.39
CA LYS A 196 2.90 34.78 17.15
C LYS A 196 2.99 34.61 18.66
N THR A 197 3.14 33.36 19.14
CA THR A 197 3.21 33.03 20.56
C THR A 197 4.63 32.69 21.01
N LYS A 198 5.65 33.18 20.28
CA LYS A 198 7.07 32.94 20.58
C LYS A 198 7.40 33.34 22.01
N GLY A 199 8.01 32.40 22.76
CA GLY A 199 8.34 32.58 24.18
C GLY A 199 7.18 32.26 25.15
N VAL A 200 5.96 32.04 24.66
CA VAL A 200 4.83 31.61 25.50
C VAL A 200 4.85 30.08 25.59
N ALA A 201 5.07 29.57 26.79
CA ALA A 201 5.22 28.14 27.04
C ALA A 201 3.91 27.38 26.76
N LEU A 202 2.80 27.83 27.32
CA LEU A 202 1.45 27.30 27.07
C LEU A 202 0.54 28.44 26.58
N PRO A 203 0.38 28.64 25.28
CA PRO A 203 -0.49 29.69 24.76
C PRO A 203 -1.99 29.32 24.91
N ASP A 204 -2.83 30.31 25.21
CA ASP A 204 -4.29 30.14 25.16
C ASP A 204 -4.83 30.48 23.76
N THR A 205 -4.21 29.89 22.75
CA THR A 205 -4.60 30.03 21.36
C THR A 205 -4.96 28.65 20.78
N THR A 206 -5.63 28.68 19.64
CA THR A 206 -5.99 27.45 18.92
C THR A 206 -4.74 26.68 18.53
N ALA A 207 -4.76 25.39 18.75
CA ALA A 207 -3.72 24.43 18.40
C ALA A 207 -4.07 23.61 17.15
N ILE A 208 -5.36 23.36 16.94
CA ILE A 208 -5.89 22.62 15.79
C ILE A 208 -7.10 23.36 15.25
N TRP A 209 -7.12 23.55 13.92
CA TRP A 209 -8.25 24.09 13.16
C TRP A 209 -8.81 23.04 12.22
N LYS A 210 -10.09 23.15 11.94
CA LYS A 210 -10.75 22.44 10.84
C LYS A 210 -10.95 23.42 9.68
N VAL A 211 -10.64 22.97 8.48
CA VAL A 211 -10.73 23.76 7.25
C VAL A 211 -11.68 23.06 6.29
N ASP A 212 -12.74 23.72 5.89
CA ASP A 212 -13.60 23.26 4.82
C ASP A 212 -12.93 23.56 3.48
N LEU A 213 -12.69 22.53 2.68
CA LEU A 213 -11.97 22.66 1.41
C LEU A 213 -12.87 23.12 0.25
N GLU A 214 -14.19 23.11 0.45
CA GLU A 214 -15.14 23.62 -0.54
C GLU A 214 -15.40 25.12 -0.35
N THR A 215 -15.67 25.55 0.87
CA THR A 215 -15.97 26.96 1.18
C THR A 215 -14.74 27.78 1.52
N GLY A 216 -13.68 27.15 2.01
CA GLY A 216 -12.50 27.81 2.59
C GLY A 216 -12.70 28.26 4.02
N GLU A 217 -13.81 27.90 4.68
CA GLU A 217 -14.07 28.26 6.08
C GLU A 217 -13.03 27.59 7.01
N VAL A 218 -12.53 28.38 7.99
CA VAL A 218 -11.56 27.93 8.99
C VAL A 218 -12.18 28.05 10.38
N ILE A 219 -12.33 26.93 11.06
CA ILE A 219 -12.99 26.83 12.36
C ILE A 219 -11.97 26.45 13.43
N ASP A 220 -11.92 27.18 14.53
CA ASP A 220 -11.16 26.85 15.72
C ASP A 220 -11.70 25.55 16.35
N LEU A 221 -10.85 24.53 16.50
CA LEU A 221 -11.29 23.23 16.98
C LEU A 221 -10.85 22.94 18.42
N LEU A 222 -9.55 23.04 18.68
CA LEU A 222 -8.95 22.78 20.00
C LEU A 222 -7.80 23.76 20.29
N LYS A 223 -7.71 24.23 21.54
CA LYS A 223 -6.62 25.08 22.04
C LYS A 223 -5.49 24.23 22.64
N TYR A 224 -4.29 24.81 22.79
CA TYR A 224 -3.20 24.17 23.56
C TYR A 224 -3.60 23.92 25.01
N THR A 225 -4.40 24.83 25.59
CA THR A 225 -4.92 24.71 26.96
C THR A 225 -5.92 23.57 27.12
N ASP A 226 -6.67 23.20 26.09
CA ASP A 226 -7.59 22.05 26.13
C ASP A 226 -6.81 20.76 26.33
N PHE A 227 -5.73 20.57 25.57
CA PHE A 227 -4.84 19.40 25.75
C PHE A 227 -4.13 19.38 27.11
N ALA A 228 -3.67 20.54 27.59
CA ALA A 228 -2.95 20.63 28.85
C ALA A 228 -3.86 20.37 30.06
N ASN A 229 -5.15 20.72 29.95
CA ASN A 229 -6.14 20.55 31.02
C ASN A 229 -6.86 19.19 30.95
N PHE A 230 -6.78 18.48 29.83
CA PHE A 230 -7.39 17.16 29.69
C PHE A 230 -6.50 16.08 30.33
N GLN A 231 -6.93 15.50 31.45
CA GLN A 231 -6.17 14.54 32.24
C GLN A 231 -4.72 15.01 32.49
N PRO A 232 -4.53 16.16 33.20
CA PRO A 232 -3.25 16.82 33.29
C PRO A 232 -2.22 16.01 34.07
N ARG A 233 -0.98 16.04 33.59
CA ARG A 233 0.19 15.47 34.32
C ARG A 233 0.93 16.57 35.10
N PRO A 234 1.63 16.23 36.19
CA PRO A 234 2.41 17.20 36.95
C PRO A 234 3.41 18.00 36.08
N GLU A 235 4.09 17.31 35.16
CA GLU A 235 5.12 17.90 34.29
C GLU A 235 4.55 18.94 33.30
N MET A 236 3.25 18.85 32.96
CA MET A 236 2.58 19.85 32.13
C MET A 236 2.38 21.18 32.83
N LYS A 237 2.33 21.15 34.17
CA LYS A 237 2.12 22.33 35.03
C LYS A 237 3.41 22.98 35.51
N GLU A 238 4.57 22.40 35.21
CA GLU A 238 5.87 22.96 35.57
C GLU A 238 6.07 24.33 34.91
N LYS A 239 6.64 25.28 35.67
CA LYS A 239 6.94 26.60 35.13
C LYS A 239 7.91 26.48 33.95
N GLY A 240 7.48 26.94 32.78
CA GLY A 240 8.27 26.86 31.55
C GLY A 240 8.10 25.57 30.75
N ALA A 241 7.12 24.72 31.07
CA ALA A 241 6.75 23.60 30.22
C ALA A 241 6.23 24.11 28.88
N VAL A 242 6.99 23.85 27.80
CA VAL A 242 6.66 24.34 26.45
C VAL A 242 5.80 23.32 25.71
N HIS A 243 4.62 23.69 25.30
CA HIS A 243 3.62 22.81 24.70
C HIS A 243 3.52 22.97 23.18
N LYS A 244 3.36 21.86 22.46
CA LYS A 244 3.09 21.82 21.03
C LYS A 244 2.29 20.61 20.59
N VAL A 245 1.66 20.71 19.42
CA VAL A 245 1.02 19.62 18.69
C VAL A 245 1.80 19.32 17.42
N ASN A 246 1.79 18.09 16.97
CA ASN A 246 2.24 17.69 15.64
C ASN A 246 1.65 16.32 15.25
N HIS A 247 1.87 15.89 14.02
CA HIS A 247 1.47 14.58 13.51
C HIS A 247 -0.04 14.33 13.65
N ILE A 248 -0.83 15.20 13.02
CA ILE A 248 -2.27 15.01 12.91
C ILE A 248 -2.56 14.02 11.78
N MET A 249 -3.41 13.03 12.03
CA MET A 249 -3.88 12.12 10.99
C MET A 249 -5.36 11.82 11.20
N ILE A 250 -6.17 12.11 10.19
CA ILE A 250 -7.60 11.81 10.16
C ILE A 250 -7.79 10.30 9.95
N SER A 251 -8.77 9.70 10.62
CA SER A 251 -9.13 8.29 10.43
C SER A 251 -9.66 8.03 9.01
N PRO A 252 -9.54 6.81 8.47
CA PRO A 252 -9.96 6.52 7.10
C PRO A 252 -11.41 6.89 6.76
N ASN A 253 -12.33 6.82 7.73
CA ASN A 253 -13.74 7.20 7.56
C ASN A 253 -14.04 8.69 7.81
N GLY A 254 -13.02 9.52 8.09
CA GLY A 254 -13.19 10.95 8.31
C GLY A 254 -13.88 11.35 9.62
N LYS A 255 -14.12 10.44 10.58
CA LYS A 255 -14.90 10.74 11.79
C LYS A 255 -14.05 11.12 12.99
N ARG A 256 -12.83 10.61 13.07
CA ARG A 256 -11.90 10.88 14.16
C ARG A 256 -10.54 11.31 13.62
N PHE A 257 -9.69 11.82 14.48
CA PHE A 257 -8.27 12.05 14.19
C PHE A 257 -7.41 11.66 15.38
N MET A 258 -6.16 11.41 15.13
CA MET A 258 -5.11 11.30 16.15
C MET A 258 -4.14 12.46 16.05
N VAL A 259 -3.52 12.81 17.17
CA VAL A 259 -2.52 13.87 17.26
C VAL A 259 -1.49 13.54 18.34
N LEU A 260 -0.22 13.88 18.09
CA LEU A 260 0.82 13.83 19.10
C LEU A 260 0.87 15.17 19.85
N TYR A 261 0.43 15.16 21.10
CA TYR A 261 0.60 16.28 22.01
C TYR A 261 1.91 16.15 22.77
N ARG A 262 2.76 17.16 22.73
CA ARG A 262 4.10 17.16 23.29
C ARG A 262 4.35 18.33 24.20
N TRP A 263 5.12 18.10 25.29
CA TRP A 263 5.62 19.18 26.13
C TRP A 263 7.07 18.93 26.53
N PHE A 264 7.78 19.99 26.80
CA PHE A 264 9.19 19.99 27.16
C PHE A 264 9.35 20.62 28.55
N CYS A 265 9.94 19.87 29.50
CA CYS A 265 10.36 20.37 30.80
C CYS A 265 11.89 20.38 30.82
N GLY A 266 12.50 21.55 30.70
CA GLY A 266 13.93 21.66 30.47
C GLY A 266 14.36 20.89 29.21
N GLN A 267 15.25 19.91 29.39
CA GLN A 267 15.72 19.07 28.25
C GLN A 267 14.89 17.81 28.01
N ARG A 268 13.93 17.52 28.89
CA ARG A 268 13.12 16.31 28.78
C ARG A 268 11.88 16.58 27.94
N LYS A 269 11.70 15.75 26.92
CA LYS A 269 10.53 15.74 26.05
C LYS A 269 9.57 14.64 26.47
N TYR A 270 8.31 14.99 26.59
CA TYR A 270 7.20 14.07 26.79
C TYR A 270 6.29 14.07 25.59
N THR A 271 5.69 12.96 25.26
CA THR A 271 4.72 12.83 24.18
C THR A 271 3.56 11.98 24.62
N ARG A 272 2.36 12.44 24.31
CA ARG A 272 1.09 11.75 24.52
C ARG A 272 0.41 11.59 23.16
N LEU A 273 -0.16 10.42 22.90
CA LEU A 273 -1.04 10.18 21.76
C LEU A 273 -2.48 10.41 22.17
N VAL A 274 -3.15 11.34 21.51
CA VAL A 274 -4.54 11.71 21.75
C VAL A 274 -5.36 11.43 20.51
N THR A 275 -6.58 10.90 20.69
CA THR A 275 -7.58 10.80 19.63
C THR A 275 -8.78 11.68 19.96
N CYS A 276 -9.48 12.17 18.93
CA CYS A 276 -10.60 13.07 19.09
C CYS A 276 -11.54 12.96 17.89
N ASN A 277 -12.82 13.29 18.04
CA ASN A 277 -13.72 13.48 16.90
C ASN A 277 -13.30 14.72 16.09
N VAL A 278 -13.61 14.71 14.78
CA VAL A 278 -13.29 15.84 13.88
C VAL A 278 -14.09 17.12 14.12
N ASP A 279 -14.96 17.11 15.12
CA ASP A 279 -15.68 18.27 15.66
C ASP A 279 -15.09 18.77 17.00
N GLY A 280 -13.99 18.19 17.46
CA GLY A 280 -13.33 18.56 18.72
C GLY A 280 -13.90 17.86 19.96
N THR A 281 -14.94 17.06 19.83
CA THR A 281 -15.55 16.34 20.96
C THR A 281 -14.88 14.99 21.19
N ASP A 282 -15.21 14.33 22.31
CA ASP A 282 -14.83 12.95 22.64
C ASP A 282 -13.29 12.72 22.56
N MET A 283 -12.54 13.62 23.18
CA MET A 283 -11.09 13.50 23.33
C MET A 283 -10.75 12.29 24.21
N TYR A 284 -9.75 11.50 23.80
CA TYR A 284 -9.28 10.33 24.51
C TYR A 284 -7.74 10.24 24.52
N VAL A 285 -7.14 9.99 25.68
CA VAL A 285 -5.70 9.75 25.79
C VAL A 285 -5.42 8.27 25.51
N LEU A 286 -4.93 7.97 24.32
CA LEU A 286 -4.69 6.59 23.89
C LEU A 286 -3.36 6.03 24.41
N SER A 287 -2.32 6.88 24.51
CA SER A 287 -1.04 6.53 25.15
C SER A 287 -0.43 7.70 25.89
N ASP A 288 0.10 7.44 27.10
CA ASP A 288 0.72 8.44 27.99
C ASP A 288 1.98 7.89 28.70
N ASP A 289 2.77 7.10 28.00
CA ASP A 289 3.99 6.46 28.49
C ASP A 289 5.27 7.27 28.19
N ASP A 290 5.16 8.60 28.08
CA ASP A 290 6.24 9.58 27.88
C ASP A 290 6.80 9.63 26.44
N MET A 291 6.80 8.56 25.68
CA MET A 291 7.37 8.53 24.34
C MET A 291 6.46 7.77 23.37
N VAL A 292 5.88 8.52 22.44
CA VAL A 292 5.24 8.01 21.23
C VAL A 292 5.88 8.73 20.03
N SER A 293 6.21 7.98 18.99
CA SER A 293 6.90 8.50 17.81
C SER A 293 5.97 8.51 16.60
N HIS A 294 6.05 7.52 15.74
CA HIS A 294 5.32 7.47 14.48
C HIS A 294 4.07 6.59 14.61
N CYS A 295 2.97 7.08 14.07
CA CYS A 295 1.65 6.46 14.22
C CYS A 295 0.98 6.33 12.86
N PHE A 296 0.13 5.30 12.71
CA PHE A 296 -0.68 5.09 11.51
C PHE A 296 -2.01 4.42 11.86
N TRP A 297 -3.11 4.84 11.24
CA TRP A 297 -4.39 4.16 11.38
C TRP A 297 -4.37 2.82 10.64
N LYS A 298 -4.56 1.71 11.35
CA LYS A 298 -4.82 0.40 10.73
C LYS A 298 -6.21 0.38 10.07
N ASN A 299 -7.18 0.95 10.77
CA ASN A 299 -8.56 1.08 10.34
C ASN A 299 -9.24 2.19 11.16
N ASN A 300 -10.57 2.28 11.10
CA ASN A 300 -11.33 3.34 11.80
C ASN A 300 -11.29 3.28 13.34
N SER A 301 -10.69 2.25 13.94
CA SER A 301 -10.73 2.01 15.39
C SER A 301 -9.42 1.50 15.98
N ALA A 302 -8.36 1.35 15.20
CA ALA A 302 -7.08 0.85 15.67
C ALA A 302 -5.91 1.66 15.09
N ILE A 303 -4.94 1.97 15.94
CA ILE A 303 -3.76 2.76 15.60
C ILE A 303 -2.51 1.95 15.94
N LEU A 304 -1.62 1.80 14.95
CA LEU A 304 -0.27 1.30 15.15
C LEU A 304 0.65 2.47 15.49
N ALA A 305 1.45 2.35 16.55
CA ALA A 305 2.43 3.36 16.90
C ALA A 305 3.73 2.73 17.39
N PHE A 306 4.87 3.39 17.12
CA PHE A 306 6.10 3.12 17.85
C PHE A 306 6.11 3.93 19.14
N GLU A 307 6.20 3.24 20.27
CA GLU A 307 6.23 3.88 21.60
C GLU A 307 7.09 3.12 22.60
N ASN A 308 7.37 3.74 23.73
CA ASN A 308 8.07 3.11 24.83
C ASN A 308 7.11 2.90 26.02
N LYS A 309 6.41 1.79 26.03
CA LYS A 309 5.54 1.41 27.15
C LYS A 309 6.36 1.16 28.40
N LYS A 310 5.97 1.79 29.52
CA LYS A 310 6.68 1.65 30.83
C LYS A 310 6.78 0.20 31.29
N LYS A 311 5.80 -0.64 30.94
CA LYS A 311 5.76 -2.06 31.37
C LYS A 311 6.53 -3.00 30.44
N THR A 312 6.52 -2.76 29.12
CA THR A 312 6.99 -3.70 28.11
C THR A 312 8.16 -3.19 27.27
N GLY A 313 8.52 -1.90 27.39
CA GLY A 313 9.67 -1.29 26.70
C GLY A 313 9.32 -0.72 25.31
N PRO A 314 10.35 -0.33 24.53
CA PRO A 314 10.16 0.26 23.22
C PRO A 314 9.76 -0.79 22.19
N GLY A 315 8.87 -0.43 21.27
CA GLY A 315 8.40 -1.28 20.19
C GLY A 315 7.17 -0.73 19.49
N TYR A 316 6.64 -1.51 18.57
CA TYR A 316 5.38 -1.22 17.90
C TYR A 316 4.21 -1.76 18.71
N TYR A 317 3.19 -0.94 18.88
CA TYR A 317 1.96 -1.29 19.59
C TYR A 317 0.75 -0.97 18.77
N LEU A 318 -0.09 -1.97 18.53
CA LEU A 318 -1.41 -1.78 17.96
C LEU A 318 -2.40 -1.53 19.10
N MET A 319 -2.98 -0.35 19.14
CA MET A 319 -3.89 0.11 20.18
C MET A 319 -5.30 0.26 19.61
N LYS A 320 -6.30 -0.24 20.35
CA LYS A 320 -7.70 -0.02 20.01
C LYS A 320 -8.16 1.32 20.56
N ASP A 321 -8.59 2.21 19.67
CA ASP A 321 -9.07 3.55 20.04
C ASP A 321 -10.16 3.50 21.12
N LYS A 322 -10.17 4.48 22.02
CA LYS A 322 -11.09 4.61 23.15
C LYS A 322 -11.07 3.42 24.12
N THR A 323 -9.96 2.69 24.19
CA THR A 323 -9.74 1.61 25.15
C THR A 323 -8.28 1.59 25.62
N ASP A 324 -8.01 0.87 26.70
CA ASP A 324 -6.67 0.54 27.18
C ASP A 324 -6.07 -0.73 26.53
N LYS A 325 -6.79 -1.33 25.58
CA LYS A 325 -6.37 -2.58 24.92
C LYS A 325 -5.31 -2.33 23.87
N TYR A 326 -4.21 -3.08 23.96
CA TYR A 326 -3.14 -3.04 22.97
C TYR A 326 -2.50 -4.41 22.75
N ILE A 327 -1.81 -4.56 21.62
CA ILE A 327 -0.96 -5.70 21.27
C ILE A 327 0.46 -5.17 21.09
N HIS A 328 1.46 -5.82 21.72
CA HIS A 328 2.88 -5.56 21.43
C HIS A 328 3.25 -6.32 20.17
N CYS A 329 3.41 -5.59 19.08
CA CYS A 329 3.65 -6.12 17.74
C CYS A 329 5.14 -6.39 17.54
N TRP A 330 5.49 -7.50 16.91
CA TRP A 330 6.87 -7.85 16.53
C TRP A 330 7.92 -7.53 17.61
N PRO A 331 7.88 -8.15 18.80
CA PRO A 331 8.75 -7.77 19.92
C PRO A 331 10.26 -7.90 19.62
N GLN A 332 10.63 -8.64 18.58
CA GLN A 332 12.00 -8.77 18.09
C GLN A 332 12.47 -7.55 17.26
N PHE A 333 11.56 -6.66 16.84
CA PHE A 333 11.85 -5.48 16.06
C PHE A 333 11.62 -4.20 16.88
N SER A 334 12.70 -3.66 17.41
CA SER A 334 12.67 -2.50 18.34
C SER A 334 13.20 -1.21 17.73
N ASN A 335 13.36 -1.16 16.40
CA ASN A 335 13.82 0.05 15.71
C ASN A 335 12.62 0.95 15.39
N ASP A 336 12.71 2.22 15.79
CA ASP A 336 11.75 3.24 15.39
C ASP A 336 11.83 3.50 13.88
N GLY A 337 10.68 3.72 13.25
CA GLY A 337 10.55 4.01 11.83
C GLY A 337 9.14 4.50 11.49
N HIS A 338 8.85 4.65 10.22
CA HIS A 338 7.64 5.24 9.67
C HIS A 338 6.71 4.14 9.13
N PRO A 339 5.83 3.56 9.98
CA PRO A 339 5.01 2.42 9.59
C PRO A 339 3.78 2.86 8.79
N SER A 340 3.44 2.08 7.74
CA SER A 340 2.16 2.17 7.05
C SER A 340 1.69 0.80 6.58
N TYR A 341 0.36 0.57 6.61
CA TYR A 341 -0.24 -0.65 6.09
C TYR A 341 -0.32 -0.61 4.57
N SER A 342 -0.15 -1.77 3.92
CA SER A 342 -0.51 -1.95 2.52
C SER A 342 -2.02 -1.70 2.32
N PRO A 343 -2.48 -1.33 1.12
CA PRO A 343 -3.90 -1.05 0.87
C PRO A 343 -4.84 -2.19 1.26
N ASP A 344 -4.39 -3.44 1.14
CA ASP A 344 -5.14 -4.64 1.53
C ASP A 344 -4.95 -5.04 3.02
N GLY A 345 -4.10 -4.32 3.75
CA GLY A 345 -3.81 -4.55 5.17
C GLY A 345 -2.97 -5.79 5.48
N LYS A 346 -2.50 -6.54 4.46
CA LYS A 346 -1.76 -7.79 4.65
C LYS A 346 -0.30 -7.60 5.02
N LEU A 347 0.27 -6.45 4.67
CA LEU A 347 1.65 -6.10 4.96
C LEU A 347 1.75 -4.74 5.63
N ILE A 348 2.86 -4.53 6.31
CA ILE A 348 3.27 -3.23 6.82
C ILE A 348 4.65 -2.95 6.29
N VAL A 349 4.88 -1.75 5.79
CA VAL A 349 6.21 -1.25 5.50
C VAL A 349 6.63 -0.30 6.61
N THR A 350 7.90 -0.37 7.02
CA THR A 350 8.55 0.63 7.88
C THR A 350 10.00 0.76 7.49
N ASP A 351 10.59 1.92 7.78
CA ASP A 351 12.03 2.11 7.63
C ASP A 351 12.77 1.98 8.97
N SER A 352 14.05 2.17 8.91
CA SER A 352 14.90 2.39 10.10
C SER A 352 15.75 3.63 9.90
N TYR A 353 16.04 4.34 10.98
CA TYR A 353 17.08 5.37 10.95
C TYR A 353 18.44 4.77 10.61
N PRO A 354 19.36 5.55 10.00
CA PRO A 354 20.71 5.08 9.72
C PRO A 354 21.41 4.54 10.99
N ASP A 355 21.88 3.32 10.89
CA ASP A 355 22.62 2.64 11.94
C ASP A 355 24.04 3.25 12.16
N ARG A 356 24.86 2.59 12.98
CA ARG A 356 26.24 3.01 13.23
C ARG A 356 27.14 3.01 12.00
N THR A 357 26.78 2.28 10.95
CA THR A 357 27.48 2.22 9.66
C THR A 357 26.88 3.14 8.62
N ARG A 358 25.89 3.95 9.00
CA ARG A 358 25.12 4.85 8.15
C ARG A 358 24.22 4.14 7.13
N ILE A 359 23.80 2.91 7.43
CA ILE A 359 22.85 2.17 6.59
C ILE A 359 21.45 2.32 7.19
N ALA A 360 20.51 2.80 6.37
CA ALA A 360 19.08 2.76 6.64
C ALA A 360 18.44 1.60 5.86
N SER A 361 17.33 1.06 6.33
CA SER A 361 16.65 -0.06 5.69
C SER A 361 15.15 0.16 5.56
N ILE A 362 14.55 -0.49 4.56
CA ILE A 362 13.11 -0.62 4.40
C ILE A 362 12.75 -2.07 4.72
N ASN A 363 11.82 -2.25 5.64
CA ASN A 363 11.43 -3.55 6.16
C ASN A 363 9.94 -3.77 5.94
N LEU A 364 9.59 -4.97 5.52
CA LEU A 364 8.22 -5.46 5.45
C LEU A 364 7.93 -6.36 6.64
N MET A 365 6.77 -6.19 7.22
CA MET A 365 6.23 -7.01 8.29
C MET A 365 4.88 -7.58 7.88
N ASP A 366 4.52 -8.72 8.46
CA ASP A 366 3.19 -9.29 8.28
C ASP A 366 2.14 -8.38 8.92
N GLY A 367 1.03 -8.13 8.23
CA GLY A 367 -0.10 -7.34 8.73
C GLY A 367 -0.86 -8.00 9.88
N ASP A 368 -0.65 -9.32 10.11
CA ASP A 368 -0.95 -9.97 11.38
C ASP A 368 0.17 -9.69 12.38
N GLU A 369 -0.07 -8.77 13.27
CA GLU A 369 0.90 -8.25 14.25
C GLU A 369 1.44 -9.32 15.22
N ARG A 370 0.86 -10.51 15.26
CA ARG A 370 1.29 -11.65 16.09
C ARG A 370 2.37 -12.47 15.42
N LYS A 371 2.47 -12.40 14.09
CA LYS A 371 3.50 -13.13 13.34
C LYS A 371 4.84 -12.46 13.48
N LYS A 372 5.92 -13.26 13.53
CA LYS A 372 7.28 -12.77 13.74
C LYS A 372 8.08 -12.53 12.47
N LYS A 373 7.46 -12.68 11.29
CA LYS A 373 8.16 -12.57 10.01
C LYS A 373 8.41 -11.10 9.68
N ASN A 374 9.66 -10.76 9.41
CA ASN A 374 10.07 -9.51 8.79
C ASN A 374 11.02 -9.79 7.62
N THR A 375 11.02 -8.93 6.63
CA THR A 375 11.90 -9.04 5.45
C THR A 375 12.43 -7.65 5.13
N THR A 376 13.75 -7.50 5.04
CA THR A 376 14.36 -6.27 4.56
C THR A 376 14.35 -6.30 3.02
N ILE A 377 13.70 -5.33 2.39
CA ILE A 377 13.56 -5.22 0.93
C ILE A 377 14.56 -4.24 0.33
N ALA A 378 15.02 -3.24 1.09
CA ALA A 378 16.06 -2.32 0.66
C ALA A 378 16.99 -1.93 1.81
N ARG A 379 18.28 -1.72 1.50
CA ARG A 379 19.27 -1.12 2.40
C ARG A 379 20.02 -0.05 1.63
N VAL A 380 20.16 1.13 2.19
CA VAL A 380 20.74 2.29 1.51
C VAL A 380 21.68 3.05 2.43
N PHE A 381 22.78 3.54 1.86
CA PHE A 381 23.75 4.37 2.57
C PHE A 381 23.22 5.79 2.73
N ALA A 382 23.32 6.37 3.91
CA ALA A 382 23.01 7.77 4.19
C ALA A 382 24.32 8.60 4.31
N PRO A 383 24.73 9.36 3.28
CA PRO A 383 25.94 10.19 3.31
C PRO A 383 25.97 11.14 4.49
N PHE A 384 27.16 11.39 5.00
CA PHE A 384 27.37 12.18 6.23
C PHE A 384 26.95 13.65 6.11
N LYS A 385 26.76 14.20 4.91
CA LYS A 385 26.26 15.56 4.73
C LYS A 385 24.77 15.68 5.12
N TYR A 386 23.98 14.60 5.02
CA TYR A 386 22.58 14.56 5.45
C TYR A 386 22.51 14.01 6.88
N ASP A 387 22.47 14.88 7.86
CA ASP A 387 22.48 14.49 9.27
C ASP A 387 21.66 15.46 10.14
N ASN A 388 21.32 15.05 11.36
CA ASN A 388 20.53 15.83 12.31
C ASN A 388 19.16 16.26 11.72
N ASP A 389 18.89 17.56 11.67
CA ASP A 389 17.60 18.11 11.22
C ASP A 389 17.44 18.09 9.70
N THR A 390 18.56 18.02 8.94
CA THR A 390 18.56 17.90 7.47
C THR A 390 18.73 16.45 6.98
N ARG A 391 18.68 15.46 7.87
CA ARG A 391 18.75 14.04 7.47
C ARG A 391 17.63 13.70 6.48
N CYS A 392 17.91 12.74 5.62
CA CYS A 392 16.88 12.15 4.75
C CYS A 392 16.34 10.90 5.43
N ASP A 393 15.13 10.99 5.98
CA ASP A 393 14.36 9.84 6.42
C ASP A 393 13.74 9.19 5.16
N LEU A 394 13.65 7.86 5.12
CA LEU A 394 13.22 7.16 3.90
C LEU A 394 11.73 7.32 3.62
N HIS A 395 10.91 7.43 4.69
CA HIS A 395 9.47 7.65 4.59
C HIS A 395 8.80 6.71 3.57
N PRO A 396 8.79 5.39 3.77
CA PRO A 396 8.26 4.45 2.80
C PRO A 396 6.74 4.58 2.66
N ARG A 397 6.25 4.51 1.41
CA ARG A 397 4.84 4.71 1.04
C ARG A 397 4.42 3.68 0.02
N TRP A 398 3.25 3.11 0.20
CA TRP A 398 2.67 2.15 -0.72
C TRP A 398 2.08 2.82 -1.96
N ASN A 399 2.13 2.13 -3.09
CA ASN A 399 1.25 2.40 -4.21
C ASN A 399 -0.14 1.80 -3.95
N HIS A 400 -1.14 2.11 -4.79
CA HIS A 400 -2.51 1.64 -4.59
C HIS A 400 -2.69 0.14 -4.84
N ALA A 401 -1.92 -0.46 -5.73
CA ALA A 401 -1.90 -1.91 -5.94
C ALA A 401 -1.25 -2.69 -4.79
N GLY A 402 -0.46 -2.03 -3.92
CA GLY A 402 0.22 -2.68 -2.80
C GLY A 402 1.40 -3.56 -3.18
N ASP A 403 1.92 -3.42 -4.40
CA ASP A 403 3.04 -4.19 -4.91
C ASP A 403 4.36 -3.42 -4.97
N LYS A 404 4.32 -2.09 -4.75
CA LYS A 404 5.49 -1.21 -4.78
C LYS A 404 5.54 -0.30 -3.55
N VAL A 405 6.76 0.01 -3.14
CA VAL A 405 7.04 0.99 -2.07
C VAL A 405 7.92 2.09 -2.62
N CYS A 406 7.42 3.32 -2.56
CA CYS A 406 8.21 4.52 -2.85
C CYS A 406 8.90 5.03 -1.60
N PHE A 407 10.10 5.60 -1.74
CA PHE A 407 10.84 6.19 -0.63
C PHE A 407 11.80 7.30 -1.10
N ASP A 408 12.10 8.22 -0.20
CA ASP A 408 13.14 9.23 -0.41
C ASP A 408 14.50 8.67 0.00
N SER A 409 15.57 8.97 -0.75
CA SER A 409 16.91 8.54 -0.33
C SER A 409 18.02 9.42 -0.91
N VAL A 410 19.21 9.27 -0.33
CA VAL A 410 20.41 10.07 -0.65
C VAL A 410 21.64 9.21 -0.98
N PHE A 411 21.43 7.91 -1.21
CA PHE A 411 22.55 6.95 -1.38
C PHE A 411 23.38 7.21 -2.65
N GLU A 412 22.86 7.93 -3.61
CA GLU A 412 23.59 8.38 -4.82
C GLU A 412 24.35 9.69 -4.64
N GLY A 413 24.32 10.27 -3.42
CA GLY A 413 25.02 11.49 -3.08
C GLY A 413 24.16 12.76 -3.14
N HIS A 414 22.95 12.68 -3.65
CA HIS A 414 21.91 13.71 -3.68
C HIS A 414 20.55 13.06 -3.45
N ARG A 415 19.56 13.84 -3.00
CA ARG A 415 18.25 13.31 -2.68
C ARG A 415 17.50 12.95 -3.96
N GLY A 416 16.91 11.76 -3.97
CA GLY A 416 16.07 11.26 -5.05
C GLY A 416 14.84 10.52 -4.53
N LEU A 417 13.86 10.39 -5.41
CA LEU A 417 12.65 9.57 -5.20
C LEU A 417 12.87 8.22 -5.87
N TYR A 418 12.70 7.15 -5.10
CA TYR A 418 12.98 5.78 -5.51
C TYR A 418 11.78 4.87 -5.26
N VAL A 419 11.74 3.77 -5.99
CA VAL A 419 10.75 2.70 -5.82
C VAL A 419 11.47 1.37 -5.66
N VAL A 420 10.93 0.51 -4.81
CA VAL A 420 11.31 -0.89 -4.68
C VAL A 420 10.08 -1.77 -4.85
N ASP A 421 10.19 -2.82 -5.67
CA ASP A 421 9.15 -3.83 -5.82
C ASP A 421 9.11 -4.76 -4.60
N VAL A 422 7.93 -4.94 -4.02
CA VAL A 422 7.73 -5.73 -2.80
C VAL A 422 7.88 -7.23 -3.07
N PHE A 423 7.55 -7.66 -4.28
CA PHE A 423 7.46 -9.08 -4.66
C PHE A 423 8.58 -9.58 -5.58
N GLU A 424 9.55 -8.75 -5.96
CA GLU A 424 10.60 -9.15 -6.90
C GLU A 424 11.54 -10.27 -6.39
N LYS A 425 11.73 -10.41 -5.08
CA LYS A 425 12.43 -11.61 -4.58
C LYS A 425 11.71 -12.92 -4.91
N ARG A 426 10.37 -12.85 -5.10
CA ARG A 426 9.58 -13.98 -5.60
C ARG A 426 9.73 -14.13 -7.12
N ARG A 427 9.77 -13.02 -7.89
CA ARG A 427 10.02 -13.04 -9.35
C ARG A 427 11.43 -13.51 -9.73
N ARG A 428 12.46 -13.30 -8.91
CA ARG A 428 13.84 -13.79 -9.19
C ARG A 428 13.97 -15.31 -9.11
N VAL A 429 13.12 -16.01 -8.39
CA VAL A 429 13.05 -17.48 -8.45
C VAL A 429 12.39 -17.92 -9.78
N GLU A 430 11.57 -17.07 -10.39
CA GLU A 430 10.89 -17.32 -11.67
C GLU A 430 11.72 -16.88 -12.90
N ASN A 431 12.65 -15.91 -12.73
CA ASN A 431 13.46 -15.30 -13.81
C ASN A 431 14.78 -16.06 -14.12
N VAL A 432 14.94 -17.29 -13.70
CA VAL A 432 16.12 -18.10 -14.12
C VAL A 432 15.98 -18.57 -15.57
N GLU A 433 14.79 -18.45 -16.20
CA GLU A 433 14.62 -18.69 -17.64
C GLU A 433 13.78 -17.58 -18.30
N GLY A 434 14.45 -16.48 -18.73
CA GLY A 434 13.99 -15.63 -19.84
C GLY A 434 12.69 -14.82 -19.68
N GLY A 435 12.54 -13.98 -18.67
CA GLY A 435 11.84 -12.67 -18.80
C GLY A 435 10.33 -12.57 -19.12
N LYS A 436 9.56 -13.65 -19.31
CA LYS A 436 8.10 -13.60 -19.52
C LYS A 436 7.36 -14.37 -18.43
N LYS A 437 6.28 -13.77 -17.87
CA LYS A 437 5.34 -14.53 -17.04
C LYS A 437 4.92 -15.79 -17.79
N PRO A 438 4.78 -16.97 -17.14
CA PRO A 438 4.33 -18.19 -17.80
C PRO A 438 2.99 -17.98 -18.49
N LEU A 439 2.76 -18.67 -19.59
CA LEU A 439 1.51 -18.58 -20.32
C LEU A 439 0.41 -19.35 -19.59
N ILE A 440 -0.74 -18.73 -19.37
CA ILE A 440 -1.96 -19.37 -18.89
C ILE A 440 -2.91 -19.53 -20.07
N SER A 441 -3.36 -20.75 -20.37
CA SER A 441 -4.41 -21.01 -21.34
C SER A 441 -5.76 -21.11 -20.63
N ILE A 442 -6.73 -20.31 -21.06
CA ILE A 442 -8.10 -20.32 -20.54
C ILE A 442 -9.00 -20.94 -21.61
N ILE A 443 -9.62 -22.07 -21.29
CA ILE A 443 -10.49 -22.82 -22.18
C ILE A 443 -11.93 -22.47 -21.87
N VAL A 444 -12.67 -22.02 -22.90
CA VAL A 444 -14.07 -21.59 -22.79
C VAL A 444 -14.90 -22.41 -23.79
N PRO A 445 -15.62 -23.44 -23.33
CA PRO A 445 -16.58 -24.18 -24.17
C PRO A 445 -17.79 -23.28 -24.47
N VAL A 446 -18.18 -23.20 -25.74
CA VAL A 446 -19.26 -22.33 -26.21
C VAL A 446 -20.32 -23.17 -26.97
N TYR A 447 -21.57 -23.13 -26.48
CA TYR A 447 -22.70 -23.76 -27.14
C TYR A 447 -24.00 -23.06 -26.78
N ASN A 448 -24.67 -22.43 -27.77
CA ASN A 448 -26.00 -21.80 -27.62
C ASN A 448 -26.10 -20.77 -26.48
N VAL A 449 -25.12 -19.86 -26.39
CA VAL A 449 -24.96 -18.88 -25.28
C VAL A 449 -24.79 -17.45 -25.80
N GLU A 450 -25.29 -17.10 -26.98
CA GLU A 450 -25.07 -15.78 -27.60
C GLU A 450 -25.39 -14.58 -26.70
N ARG A 451 -26.32 -14.74 -25.76
CA ARG A 451 -26.72 -13.68 -24.79
C ARG A 451 -25.69 -13.42 -23.70
N TYR A 452 -24.82 -14.37 -23.42
CA TYR A 452 -23.89 -14.35 -22.28
C TYR A 452 -22.43 -14.28 -22.68
N LEU A 453 -22.10 -14.77 -23.90
CA LEU A 453 -20.75 -14.93 -24.39
C LEU A 453 -19.93 -13.62 -24.33
N ASP A 454 -20.55 -12.48 -24.68
CA ASP A 454 -19.87 -11.17 -24.65
C ASP A 454 -19.40 -10.83 -23.24
N ARG A 455 -20.25 -10.98 -22.22
CA ARG A 455 -19.90 -10.72 -20.81
C ARG A 455 -18.76 -11.63 -20.35
N CYS A 456 -18.81 -12.90 -20.68
CA CYS A 456 -17.77 -13.88 -20.35
C CYS A 456 -16.42 -13.45 -20.95
N VAL A 457 -16.37 -13.25 -22.27
CA VAL A 457 -15.14 -12.93 -22.98
C VAL A 457 -14.56 -11.58 -22.54
N GLN A 458 -15.40 -10.55 -22.32
CA GLN A 458 -14.93 -9.26 -21.80
C GLN A 458 -14.29 -9.38 -20.41
N SER A 459 -14.83 -10.24 -19.53
CA SER A 459 -14.25 -10.49 -18.22
C SER A 459 -12.88 -11.16 -18.29
N LEU A 460 -12.61 -11.95 -19.32
CA LEU A 460 -11.32 -12.59 -19.58
C LEU A 460 -10.32 -11.64 -20.24
N ILE A 461 -10.77 -10.76 -21.13
CA ILE A 461 -9.93 -9.73 -21.75
C ILE A 461 -9.46 -8.71 -20.72
N SER A 462 -10.28 -8.44 -19.69
CA SER A 462 -9.95 -7.47 -18.62
C SER A 462 -9.06 -8.03 -17.51
N GLN A 463 -8.54 -9.26 -17.65
CA GLN A 463 -7.68 -9.85 -16.63
C GLN A 463 -6.37 -9.07 -16.45
N THR A 464 -5.95 -8.91 -15.19
CA THR A 464 -4.69 -8.24 -14.83
C THR A 464 -3.44 -9.11 -15.02
N TYR A 465 -3.61 -10.41 -15.26
CA TYR A 465 -2.52 -11.29 -15.66
C TYR A 465 -2.27 -11.14 -17.18
N GLU A 466 -1.10 -10.66 -17.56
CA GLU A 466 -0.83 -10.18 -18.93
C GLU A 466 -0.60 -11.29 -19.97
N ASN A 467 -0.02 -12.43 -19.57
CA ASN A 467 0.36 -13.50 -20.51
C ASN A 467 -0.72 -14.59 -20.55
N LEU A 468 -1.86 -14.27 -21.16
CA LEU A 468 -3.00 -15.16 -21.32
C LEU A 468 -3.25 -15.51 -22.79
N GLU A 469 -3.60 -16.78 -23.07
CA GLU A 469 -4.32 -17.16 -24.27
C GLU A 469 -5.74 -17.62 -23.91
N ILE A 470 -6.72 -17.16 -24.63
CA ILE A 470 -8.14 -17.49 -24.44
C ILE A 470 -8.56 -18.36 -25.64
N ILE A 471 -9.02 -19.57 -25.36
CA ILE A 471 -9.39 -20.56 -26.37
C ILE A 471 -10.90 -20.73 -26.32
N LEU A 472 -11.61 -20.10 -27.27
CA LEU A 472 -13.06 -20.26 -27.44
C LEU A 472 -13.31 -21.49 -28.30
N VAL A 473 -14.01 -22.47 -27.73
CA VAL A 473 -14.35 -23.71 -28.46
C VAL A 473 -15.83 -23.74 -28.73
N ASP A 474 -16.20 -23.33 -29.94
CA ASP A 474 -17.57 -23.42 -30.46
C ASP A 474 -17.92 -24.86 -30.82
N ASP A 475 -18.77 -25.48 -30.02
CA ASP A 475 -19.18 -26.87 -30.11
C ASP A 475 -20.41 -27.00 -31.03
N GLY A 476 -20.38 -26.39 -32.21
CA GLY A 476 -21.44 -26.44 -33.20
C GLY A 476 -22.69 -25.68 -32.77
N SER A 477 -22.52 -24.46 -32.23
CA SER A 477 -23.63 -23.62 -31.78
C SER A 477 -24.61 -23.29 -32.88
N PRO A 478 -25.93 -23.44 -32.63
CA PRO A 478 -26.98 -23.14 -33.63
C PRO A 478 -27.33 -21.64 -33.69
N ASP A 479 -26.84 -20.83 -32.75
CA ASP A 479 -27.08 -19.39 -32.59
C ASP A 479 -25.96 -18.55 -33.22
N ARG A 480 -25.80 -17.30 -32.79
CA ARG A 480 -24.77 -16.37 -33.29
C ARG A 480 -23.38 -16.57 -32.68
N CYS A 481 -23.20 -17.52 -31.77
CA CYS A 481 -21.90 -17.77 -31.12
C CYS A 481 -20.74 -17.97 -32.09
N PRO A 482 -20.85 -18.76 -33.20
CA PRO A 482 -19.75 -18.93 -34.12
C PRO A 482 -19.22 -17.60 -34.67
N LYS A 483 -20.13 -16.71 -35.07
CA LYS A 483 -19.80 -15.38 -35.61
C LYS A 483 -19.19 -14.48 -34.55
N LEU A 484 -19.71 -14.49 -33.33
CA LEU A 484 -19.17 -13.71 -32.21
C LEU A 484 -17.74 -14.18 -31.85
N CYS A 485 -17.47 -15.47 -31.83
CA CYS A 485 -16.15 -16.02 -31.63
C CYS A 485 -15.15 -15.51 -32.68
N ASP A 486 -15.51 -15.57 -33.97
CA ASP A 486 -14.68 -15.05 -35.05
C ASP A 486 -14.39 -13.54 -34.95
N GLU A 487 -15.39 -12.76 -34.53
CA GLU A 487 -15.23 -11.32 -34.28
C GLU A 487 -14.21 -11.05 -33.17
N TYR A 488 -14.21 -11.85 -32.10
CA TYR A 488 -13.24 -11.76 -31.03
C TYR A 488 -11.83 -12.17 -31.45
N GLU A 489 -11.67 -13.28 -32.17
CA GLU A 489 -10.36 -13.71 -32.67
C GLU A 489 -9.72 -12.67 -33.61
N LYS A 490 -10.52 -12.04 -34.51
CA LYS A 490 -10.04 -10.96 -35.36
C LYS A 490 -9.59 -9.70 -34.58
N LYS A 491 -10.24 -9.43 -33.45
CA LYS A 491 -9.99 -8.22 -32.68
C LYS A 491 -8.84 -8.36 -31.68
N TYR A 492 -8.60 -9.55 -31.12
CA TYR A 492 -7.65 -9.78 -30.04
C TYR A 492 -6.67 -10.90 -30.39
N SER A 493 -5.39 -10.57 -30.46
CA SER A 493 -4.32 -11.50 -30.88
C SER A 493 -4.06 -12.66 -29.90
N ASN A 494 -4.57 -12.56 -28.67
CA ASN A 494 -4.47 -13.59 -27.64
C ASN A 494 -5.73 -14.46 -27.53
N ILE A 495 -6.70 -14.28 -28.43
CA ILE A 495 -7.88 -15.13 -28.53
C ILE A 495 -7.70 -16.08 -29.73
N ARG A 496 -8.04 -17.32 -29.55
CA ARG A 496 -8.05 -18.37 -30.56
C ARG A 496 -9.40 -19.07 -30.57
N VAL A 497 -9.93 -19.35 -31.73
CA VAL A 497 -11.23 -20.01 -31.91
C VAL A 497 -11.04 -21.42 -32.51
N ILE A 498 -11.86 -22.35 -32.04
CA ILE A 498 -12.01 -23.69 -32.60
C ILE A 498 -13.51 -23.90 -32.88
N HIS A 499 -13.86 -24.13 -34.11
CA HIS A 499 -15.19 -24.62 -34.50
C HIS A 499 -15.17 -26.12 -34.70
N LYS A 500 -16.11 -26.83 -34.11
CA LYS A 500 -16.25 -28.28 -34.27
C LYS A 500 -17.71 -28.69 -34.30
N GLU A 501 -17.99 -29.87 -34.79
CA GLU A 501 -19.33 -30.48 -34.66
C GLU A 501 -19.65 -30.72 -33.18
N ASN A 502 -20.92 -30.57 -32.81
CA ASN A 502 -21.36 -30.75 -31.44
C ASN A 502 -21.03 -32.13 -30.91
N GLY A 503 -20.23 -32.16 -29.87
CA GLY A 503 -19.81 -33.38 -29.17
C GLY A 503 -20.02 -33.27 -27.64
N GLY A 504 -20.59 -32.14 -27.17
CA GLY A 504 -20.87 -31.85 -25.79
C GLY A 504 -19.70 -31.23 -25.03
N LEU A 505 -19.96 -30.83 -23.80
CA LEU A 505 -19.06 -30.04 -22.95
C LEU A 505 -17.67 -30.66 -22.76
N SER A 506 -17.62 -31.97 -22.50
CA SER A 506 -16.37 -32.73 -22.39
C SER A 506 -15.52 -32.64 -23.65
N SER A 507 -16.16 -32.84 -24.81
CA SER A 507 -15.50 -32.84 -26.13
C SER A 507 -14.96 -31.43 -26.43
N ALA A 508 -15.71 -30.37 -26.12
CA ALA A 508 -15.27 -29.00 -26.28
C ALA A 508 -14.05 -28.69 -25.40
N ARG A 509 -14.08 -29.03 -24.12
CA ARG A 509 -12.92 -28.85 -23.20
C ARG A 509 -11.70 -29.63 -23.67
N ASN A 510 -11.87 -30.88 -24.12
CA ASN A 510 -10.78 -31.71 -24.68
C ASN A 510 -10.15 -31.07 -25.91
N ALA A 511 -10.97 -30.54 -26.84
CA ALA A 511 -10.46 -29.85 -28.02
C ALA A 511 -9.65 -28.60 -27.65
N GLY A 512 -10.11 -27.83 -26.67
CA GLY A 512 -9.38 -26.67 -26.14
C GLY A 512 -8.04 -27.09 -25.51
N MET A 513 -8.03 -28.13 -24.68
CA MET A 513 -6.80 -28.66 -24.06
C MET A 513 -5.78 -29.14 -25.08
N ALA A 514 -6.22 -29.73 -26.17
CA ALA A 514 -5.35 -30.25 -27.21
C ALA A 514 -4.50 -29.17 -27.90
N VAL A 515 -4.97 -27.93 -27.94
CA VAL A 515 -4.29 -26.80 -28.59
C VAL A 515 -3.67 -25.81 -27.61
N ALA A 516 -3.95 -25.95 -26.31
CA ALA A 516 -3.46 -25.08 -25.25
C ALA A 516 -1.92 -25.12 -25.17
N LYS A 517 -1.28 -23.94 -25.20
CA LYS A 517 0.18 -23.79 -25.20
C LYS A 517 0.71 -23.44 -23.81
N GLY A 518 -0.16 -22.97 -22.90
CA GLY A 518 0.21 -22.50 -21.59
C GLY A 518 0.83 -23.56 -20.68
N ASP A 519 1.68 -23.12 -19.78
CA ASP A 519 2.23 -23.92 -18.68
C ASP A 519 1.16 -24.20 -17.62
N TYR A 520 0.11 -23.39 -17.62
CA TYR A 520 -1.04 -23.46 -16.72
C TYR A 520 -2.33 -23.48 -17.53
N ILE A 521 -3.31 -24.22 -17.03
CA ILE A 521 -4.62 -24.39 -17.67
C ILE A 521 -5.72 -23.95 -16.71
N GLY A 522 -6.60 -23.09 -17.18
CA GLY A 522 -7.85 -22.69 -16.52
C GLY A 522 -9.05 -22.97 -17.42
N PHE A 523 -10.23 -23.05 -16.81
CA PHE A 523 -11.51 -23.25 -17.52
C PHE A 523 -12.48 -22.16 -17.07
N VAL A 524 -13.36 -21.71 -17.97
CA VAL A 524 -14.48 -20.81 -17.66
C VAL A 524 -15.67 -21.22 -18.50
N ASP A 525 -16.84 -21.37 -17.88
CA ASP A 525 -18.06 -21.66 -18.61
C ASP A 525 -18.61 -20.39 -19.25
N SER A 526 -19.11 -20.48 -20.48
CA SER A 526 -19.37 -19.33 -21.35
C SER A 526 -20.59 -18.47 -20.97
N ASP A 527 -21.41 -18.92 -20.04
CA ASP A 527 -22.51 -18.16 -19.45
C ASP A 527 -22.12 -17.44 -18.13
N ASP A 528 -20.93 -17.69 -17.62
CA ASP A 528 -20.36 -17.13 -16.41
C ASP A 528 -19.44 -15.92 -16.69
N TRP A 529 -18.93 -15.28 -15.63
CA TRP A 529 -17.87 -14.25 -15.74
C TRP A 529 -17.01 -14.21 -14.48
N VAL A 530 -15.86 -13.54 -14.57
CA VAL A 530 -14.85 -13.54 -13.51
C VAL A 530 -14.38 -12.11 -13.16
N GLU A 531 -13.89 -11.94 -11.92
CA GLU A 531 -13.23 -10.70 -11.51
C GLU A 531 -11.92 -10.47 -12.27
N PRO A 532 -11.55 -9.22 -12.56
CA PRO A 532 -10.33 -8.91 -13.34
C PRO A 532 -9.04 -9.44 -12.74
N THR A 533 -8.99 -9.73 -11.45
CA THR A 533 -7.80 -10.20 -10.73
C THR A 533 -7.76 -11.71 -10.50
N MET A 534 -8.73 -12.49 -11.01
CA MET A 534 -8.87 -13.92 -10.71
C MET A 534 -7.63 -14.72 -11.07
N TYR A 535 -7.16 -14.63 -12.32
CA TYR A 535 -6.03 -15.44 -12.76
C TYR A 535 -4.70 -14.97 -12.19
N ALA A 536 -4.55 -13.68 -11.93
CA ALA A 536 -3.39 -13.16 -11.19
C ALA A 536 -3.35 -13.75 -9.77
N TYR A 537 -4.48 -13.75 -9.06
CA TYR A 537 -4.58 -14.30 -7.72
C TYR A 537 -4.39 -15.82 -7.66
N LEU A 538 -5.05 -16.58 -8.56
CA LEU A 538 -4.87 -18.04 -8.65
C LEU A 538 -3.42 -18.43 -8.91
N TYR A 539 -2.73 -17.70 -9.79
CA TYR A 539 -1.32 -17.89 -10.07
C TYR A 539 -0.46 -17.55 -8.85
N GLU A 540 -0.74 -16.43 -8.19
CA GLU A 540 -0.02 -15.97 -6.98
C GLU A 540 -0.04 -17.05 -5.88
N ILE A 541 -1.23 -17.51 -5.47
CA ILE A 541 -1.33 -18.51 -4.40
C ILE A 541 -0.74 -19.87 -4.83
N LEU A 542 -0.79 -20.22 -6.12
CA LEU A 542 -0.19 -21.45 -6.62
C LEU A 542 1.34 -21.43 -6.49
N ILE A 543 1.97 -20.28 -6.78
CA ILE A 543 3.41 -20.10 -6.67
C ILE A 543 3.84 -19.93 -5.22
N ASP A 544 3.12 -19.10 -4.44
CA ASP A 544 3.46 -18.79 -3.04
C ASP A 544 3.54 -20.03 -2.16
N TYR A 545 2.68 -21.00 -2.45
CA TYR A 545 2.62 -22.25 -1.69
C TYR A 545 3.28 -23.43 -2.41
N ASP A 546 3.94 -23.18 -3.57
CA ASP A 546 4.50 -24.24 -4.44
C ASP A 546 3.49 -25.37 -4.66
N ALA A 547 2.24 -25.00 -5.00
CA ALA A 547 1.17 -25.95 -5.25
C ALA A 547 1.12 -26.36 -6.72
N ASP A 548 0.49 -27.49 -7.01
CA ASP A 548 0.23 -27.97 -8.37
C ASP A 548 -1.14 -27.52 -8.90
N ILE A 549 -2.06 -27.21 -7.97
CA ILE A 549 -3.41 -26.74 -8.25
C ILE A 549 -3.75 -25.64 -7.25
N SER A 550 -4.34 -24.53 -7.72
CA SER A 550 -4.98 -23.54 -6.86
C SER A 550 -6.48 -23.52 -7.10
N ASP A 551 -7.26 -23.28 -6.04
CA ASP A 551 -8.72 -23.27 -6.02
C ASP A 551 -9.26 -22.06 -5.24
N ILE A 552 -10.36 -21.47 -5.71
CA ILE A 552 -11.03 -20.33 -5.09
C ILE A 552 -12.53 -20.62 -4.86
N CYS A 553 -13.24 -19.68 -4.23
CA CYS A 553 -14.69 -19.77 -4.11
C CYS A 553 -15.40 -19.03 -5.25
N CYS A 554 -16.69 -19.32 -5.40
CA CYS A 554 -17.58 -18.67 -6.35
C CYS A 554 -18.83 -18.12 -5.63
N ILE A 555 -19.51 -17.19 -6.30
CA ILE A 555 -20.84 -16.72 -5.88
C ILE A 555 -21.90 -17.09 -6.95
N GLN A 556 -22.99 -17.69 -6.50
CA GLN A 556 -24.14 -17.95 -7.36
C GLN A 556 -24.95 -16.66 -7.52
N THR A 557 -25.25 -16.26 -8.75
CA THR A 557 -25.87 -14.97 -9.05
C THR A 557 -26.87 -15.03 -10.19
N ASP A 558 -27.87 -14.15 -10.13
CA ASP A 558 -28.79 -13.83 -11.22
C ASP A 558 -28.33 -12.63 -12.07
N GLY A 559 -27.13 -12.12 -11.81
CA GLY A 559 -26.54 -10.94 -12.44
C GLY A 559 -26.51 -9.68 -11.55
N ASN A 560 -27.20 -9.68 -10.40
CA ASN A 560 -27.33 -8.50 -9.52
C ASN A 560 -26.40 -8.53 -8.30
N LYS A 561 -25.84 -9.68 -7.95
CA LYS A 561 -24.93 -9.82 -6.79
C LYS A 561 -23.54 -9.32 -7.13
N LYS A 562 -22.95 -8.57 -6.17
CA LYS A 562 -21.52 -8.21 -6.18
C LYS A 562 -20.74 -9.09 -5.22
N ILE A 563 -19.52 -9.42 -5.58
CA ILE A 563 -18.58 -10.12 -4.70
C ILE A 563 -18.17 -9.18 -3.55
N ILE A 564 -18.24 -9.71 -2.32
CA ILE A 564 -17.72 -9.09 -1.11
C ILE A 564 -16.84 -10.14 -0.46
N ASN A 565 -15.52 -9.99 -0.59
CA ASN A 565 -14.56 -10.86 0.05
C ASN A 565 -14.39 -10.48 1.53
N THR A 566 -14.29 -11.51 2.35
CA THR A 566 -14.01 -11.42 3.80
C THR A 566 -12.53 -11.68 4.06
N ASP A 567 -12.15 -11.83 5.33
CA ASP A 567 -10.78 -12.20 5.70
C ASP A 567 -10.34 -13.46 4.97
N GLU A 568 -9.17 -13.38 4.33
CA GLU A 568 -8.61 -14.48 3.56
C GLU A 568 -8.24 -15.67 4.45
N LYS A 569 -8.68 -16.86 4.02
CA LYS A 569 -8.28 -18.13 4.61
C LYS A 569 -7.68 -19.03 3.54
N ILE A 570 -6.44 -19.42 3.75
CA ILE A 570 -5.73 -20.34 2.87
C ILE A 570 -5.61 -21.69 3.55
N ASN A 571 -6.00 -22.74 2.86
CA ASN A 571 -5.81 -24.13 3.26
C ASN A 571 -4.88 -24.81 2.26
N ILE A 572 -3.97 -25.63 2.77
CA ILE A 572 -2.98 -26.35 1.97
C ILE A 572 -3.13 -27.83 2.25
N TYR A 573 -3.25 -28.63 1.20
CA TYR A 573 -3.39 -30.07 1.26
C TYR A 573 -2.26 -30.75 0.49
N SER A 574 -1.74 -31.86 1.00
CA SER A 574 -0.68 -32.63 0.36
C SER A 574 -0.85 -34.13 0.64
N GLY A 575 -0.34 -34.99 -0.26
CA GLY A 575 -0.48 -36.45 -0.14
C GLY A 575 -1.95 -36.87 -0.12
N ASP A 576 -2.29 -37.81 0.76
CA ASP A 576 -3.64 -38.39 0.87
C ASP A 576 -4.71 -37.36 1.32
N ASP A 577 -4.31 -36.30 2.04
CA ASP A 577 -5.23 -35.24 2.49
C ASP A 577 -5.90 -34.55 1.32
N ILE A 578 -5.28 -34.49 0.14
CA ILE A 578 -5.88 -33.93 -1.07
C ILE A 578 -7.18 -34.66 -1.44
N LEU A 579 -7.11 -35.98 -1.49
CA LEU A 579 -8.25 -36.82 -1.86
C LEU A 579 -9.29 -36.90 -0.75
N ILE A 580 -8.85 -36.97 0.51
CA ILE A 580 -9.75 -36.94 1.68
C ILE A 580 -10.55 -35.64 1.63
N ARG A 581 -9.89 -34.49 1.50
CA ARG A 581 -10.55 -33.20 1.43
C ARG A 581 -11.47 -33.06 0.23
N TYR A 582 -11.06 -33.57 -0.93
CA TYR A 582 -11.87 -33.58 -2.14
C TYR A 582 -13.19 -34.35 -1.94
N LEU A 583 -13.15 -35.52 -1.31
CA LEU A 583 -14.32 -36.34 -1.02
C LEU A 583 -15.19 -35.76 0.09
N GLU A 584 -14.60 -35.30 1.20
CA GLU A 584 -15.32 -34.68 2.31
C GLU A 584 -16.12 -33.45 1.89
N ARG A 585 -15.50 -32.60 1.06
CA ARG A 585 -16.14 -31.38 0.58
C ARG A 585 -17.34 -31.69 -0.33
N GLY A 586 -17.24 -32.74 -1.13
CA GLY A 586 -18.32 -33.21 -1.97
C GLY A 586 -19.51 -33.76 -1.21
N LEU A 587 -19.29 -34.29 -0.01
CA LEU A 587 -20.36 -34.81 0.86
C LEU A 587 -21.02 -33.75 1.72
N SER A 588 -20.31 -32.64 2.03
CA SER A 588 -20.74 -31.65 3.02
C SER A 588 -21.41 -30.39 2.43
N GLU A 589 -21.12 -30.02 1.21
CA GLU A 589 -21.63 -28.79 0.59
C GLU A 589 -22.89 -29.03 -0.24
N LYS A 590 -24.03 -28.66 0.33
CA LYS A 590 -25.36 -28.80 -0.33
C LYS A 590 -25.60 -27.83 -1.50
N LYS A 591 -24.74 -26.83 -1.74
CA LYS A 591 -24.82 -25.87 -2.85
C LYS A 591 -23.45 -25.29 -3.19
N GLY A 592 -22.96 -25.52 -4.41
CA GLY A 592 -21.72 -24.90 -4.93
C GLY A 592 -20.55 -25.88 -4.98
N ALA A 593 -20.49 -26.63 -6.03
CA ALA A 593 -19.71 -27.82 -6.22
C ALA A 593 -18.20 -27.64 -6.04
N PRO A 594 -17.57 -28.41 -5.14
CA PRO A 594 -16.11 -28.48 -5.01
C PRO A 594 -15.44 -29.20 -6.21
N TYR A 595 -16.24 -29.85 -7.01
CA TYR A 595 -15.77 -30.72 -8.11
C TYR A 595 -15.55 -29.96 -9.42
N THR A 596 -15.98 -28.69 -9.51
CA THR A 596 -15.90 -27.90 -10.75
C THR A 596 -14.47 -27.55 -11.15
N VAL A 597 -14.22 -27.49 -12.44
CA VAL A 597 -12.89 -27.13 -12.97
C VAL A 597 -12.71 -25.62 -13.14
N TRP A 598 -13.79 -24.86 -13.31
CA TRP A 598 -13.79 -23.46 -13.72
C TRP A 598 -13.33 -22.47 -12.63
N ARG A 599 -13.14 -22.88 -11.41
CA ARG A 599 -12.60 -22.03 -10.33
C ARG A 599 -11.16 -22.36 -9.96
N LYS A 600 -10.48 -23.14 -10.77
CA LYS A 600 -9.13 -23.66 -10.50
C LYS A 600 -8.13 -23.24 -11.58
N LEU A 601 -6.87 -23.20 -11.17
CA LEU A 601 -5.73 -23.13 -12.07
C LEU A 601 -4.84 -24.35 -11.84
N TYR A 602 -4.49 -25.04 -12.92
CA TYR A 602 -3.73 -26.28 -12.90
C TYR A 602 -2.37 -26.08 -13.55
N LYS A 603 -1.27 -26.54 -12.93
CA LYS A 603 -0.03 -26.74 -13.67
C LYS A 603 -0.27 -27.79 -14.77
N LYS A 604 0.07 -27.49 -16.03
CA LYS A 604 -0.15 -28.44 -17.16
C LYS A 604 0.47 -29.80 -16.93
N LYS A 605 1.62 -29.85 -16.24
CA LYS A 605 2.30 -31.13 -15.90
C LYS A 605 1.46 -32.05 -15.01
N VAL A 606 0.57 -31.53 -14.16
CA VAL A 606 -0.25 -32.38 -13.28
C VAL A 606 -1.46 -32.97 -14.02
N ILE A 607 -1.93 -32.28 -15.07
CA ILE A 607 -2.96 -32.80 -15.98
C ILE A 607 -2.43 -34.06 -16.70
N ASN A 608 -1.17 -34.03 -17.18
CA ASN A 608 -0.48 -35.17 -17.76
C ASN A 608 -1.30 -35.90 -18.84
N GLY A 609 -1.97 -35.17 -19.72
CA GLY A 609 -2.77 -35.73 -20.80
C GLY A 609 -4.14 -36.31 -20.39
N GLU A 610 -4.58 -36.11 -19.13
CA GLU A 610 -5.94 -36.49 -18.70
C GLU A 610 -6.98 -35.75 -19.51
N LEU A 611 -8.01 -36.48 -19.96
CA LEU A 611 -9.11 -35.92 -20.74
C LEU A 611 -10.44 -36.07 -19.98
N PHE A 612 -11.37 -35.17 -20.27
CA PHE A 612 -12.75 -35.30 -19.81
C PHE A 612 -13.41 -36.51 -20.49
N LYS A 613 -14.14 -37.30 -19.75
CA LYS A 613 -14.91 -38.43 -20.31
C LYS A 613 -16.13 -37.85 -21.04
N GLU A 614 -16.24 -38.18 -22.31
CA GLU A 614 -17.36 -37.79 -23.14
C GLU A 614 -18.61 -38.64 -22.84
N GLY A 615 -19.80 -38.04 -23.03
CA GLY A 615 -21.07 -38.77 -22.89
C GLY A 615 -21.53 -39.04 -21.44
N ILE A 616 -20.86 -38.47 -20.42
CA ILE A 616 -21.28 -38.59 -19.02
C ILE A 616 -21.71 -37.24 -18.45
N LEU A 617 -22.60 -37.27 -17.48
CA LEU A 617 -22.96 -36.09 -16.65
C LEU A 617 -21.96 -35.99 -15.48
N ASN A 618 -21.68 -34.74 -15.06
CA ASN A 618 -20.72 -34.43 -13.98
C ASN A 618 -19.28 -34.95 -14.29
N GLU A 619 -18.85 -34.74 -15.50
CA GLU A 619 -17.51 -35.10 -16.03
C GLU A 619 -16.39 -34.49 -15.20
N ASP A 620 -16.60 -33.32 -14.59
CA ASP A 620 -15.68 -32.63 -13.70
C ASP A 620 -15.23 -33.49 -12.51
N ILE A 621 -16.12 -34.32 -11.97
CA ILE A 621 -15.82 -35.17 -10.83
C ILE A 621 -14.73 -36.17 -11.20
N CYS A 622 -14.89 -36.88 -12.32
CA CYS A 622 -13.95 -37.87 -12.78
C CYS A 622 -12.59 -37.24 -13.15
N TYR A 623 -12.65 -36.11 -13.86
CA TYR A 623 -11.47 -35.35 -14.27
C TYR A 623 -10.66 -34.88 -13.08
N ASN A 624 -11.30 -34.13 -12.17
CA ASN A 624 -10.62 -33.63 -10.98
C ASN A 624 -10.09 -34.73 -10.07
N TYR A 625 -10.81 -35.84 -9.89
CA TYR A 625 -10.31 -36.95 -9.12
C TYR A 625 -9.00 -37.52 -9.71
N SER A 626 -8.96 -37.69 -11.02
CA SER A 626 -7.76 -38.20 -11.71
C SER A 626 -6.59 -37.25 -11.64
N VAL A 627 -6.83 -35.93 -11.77
CA VAL A 627 -5.77 -34.92 -11.71
C VAL A 627 -5.27 -34.71 -10.28
N MET A 628 -6.17 -34.65 -9.28
CA MET A 628 -5.80 -34.48 -7.87
C MET A 628 -4.98 -35.64 -7.30
N ARG A 629 -5.21 -36.85 -7.76
CA ARG A 629 -4.36 -38.02 -7.39
C ARG A 629 -2.89 -37.86 -7.78
N ARG A 630 -2.59 -37.03 -8.78
CA ARG A 630 -1.22 -36.76 -9.25
C ARG A 630 -0.62 -35.50 -8.62
N ALA A 631 -1.47 -34.63 -8.06
CA ALA A 631 -1.00 -33.42 -7.42
C ALA A 631 -0.25 -33.75 -6.12
N LYS A 632 0.90 -33.09 -5.93
CA LYS A 632 1.66 -33.17 -4.68
C LYS A 632 1.13 -32.19 -3.63
N LYS A 633 0.60 -31.05 -4.09
CA LYS A 633 0.08 -30.01 -3.21
C LYS A 633 -1.06 -29.26 -3.91
N VAL A 634 -2.13 -29.00 -3.15
CA VAL A 634 -3.27 -28.18 -3.56
C VAL A 634 -3.44 -27.04 -2.56
N VAL A 635 -3.65 -25.82 -3.04
CA VAL A 635 -3.95 -24.63 -2.23
C VAL A 635 -5.37 -24.16 -2.51
N GLU A 636 -6.17 -23.99 -1.45
CA GLU A 636 -7.54 -23.48 -1.52
C GLU A 636 -7.64 -22.13 -0.80
N SER A 637 -8.32 -21.17 -1.42
CA SER A 637 -8.68 -19.88 -0.81
C SER A 637 -10.19 -19.75 -0.69
N ASN A 638 -10.65 -19.11 0.41
CA ASN A 638 -12.04 -18.75 0.58
C ASN A 638 -12.45 -17.48 -0.20
N GLN A 639 -11.52 -16.86 -0.91
CA GLN A 639 -11.80 -15.64 -1.67
C GLN A 639 -12.63 -15.97 -2.91
N ILE A 640 -13.55 -15.05 -3.27
CA ILE A 640 -14.51 -15.22 -4.35
C ILE A 640 -14.07 -14.33 -5.50
N PHE A 641 -13.87 -14.93 -6.70
CA PHE A 641 -13.53 -14.22 -7.94
C PHE A 641 -14.36 -14.69 -9.14
N TYR A 642 -15.23 -15.68 -8.95
CA TYR A 642 -16.02 -16.30 -10.01
C TYR A 642 -17.49 -16.08 -9.76
N TYR A 643 -18.21 -15.60 -10.78
CA TYR A 643 -19.66 -15.44 -10.80
C TYR A 643 -20.28 -16.61 -11.55
N TYR A 644 -20.90 -17.51 -10.81
CA TYR A 644 -21.69 -18.61 -11.38
C TYR A 644 -23.10 -18.14 -11.67
N PHE A 645 -23.45 -18.03 -12.97
CA PHE A 645 -24.74 -17.51 -13.40
C PHE A 645 -25.82 -18.61 -13.43
N GLN A 646 -26.96 -18.34 -12.80
CA GLN A 646 -28.11 -19.24 -12.86
C GLN A 646 -28.85 -19.10 -14.19
N ASN A 647 -28.44 -19.87 -15.18
CA ASN A 647 -29.09 -19.95 -16.48
C ASN A 647 -30.19 -21.02 -16.43
N SER A 648 -31.46 -20.63 -16.50
CA SER A 648 -32.60 -21.56 -16.53
C SER A 648 -32.65 -22.46 -17.78
N ALA A 649 -31.91 -22.12 -18.81
CA ALA A 649 -31.77 -22.89 -20.05
C ALA A 649 -30.48 -23.74 -20.10
N GLY A 650 -29.60 -23.66 -19.09
CA GLY A 650 -28.37 -24.40 -19.00
C GLY A 650 -28.54 -25.86 -18.60
N ILE A 651 -27.48 -26.65 -18.75
CA ILE A 651 -27.45 -28.11 -18.46
C ILE A 651 -27.89 -28.41 -17.02
N SER A 652 -27.60 -27.52 -16.06
CA SER A 652 -27.97 -27.63 -14.65
C SER A 652 -29.36 -27.05 -14.31
N GLY A 653 -30.03 -26.36 -15.23
CA GLY A 653 -31.35 -25.74 -15.01
C GLY A 653 -32.56 -26.64 -15.33
N GLY A 654 -32.34 -27.81 -15.89
CA GLY A 654 -33.35 -28.73 -16.39
C GLY A 654 -33.67 -29.96 -15.51
N SER A 655 -33.32 -29.96 -14.20
CA SER A 655 -33.65 -31.05 -13.27
C SER A 655 -34.48 -30.56 -12.10
#